data_45c5cd662377f154bf75e60a1682b342
#
_entry.id   45c5cd662377f154bf75e60a1682b342
#
_cell.length_a   1.000
_cell.length_b   1.000
_cell.length_c   1.000
_cell.angle_alpha   90.00
_cell.angle_beta   90.00
_cell.angle_gamma   90.00
#
_symmetry.space_group_name_H-M   'P 1'
#
loop_
_entity.id
_entity.type
_entity.pdbx_description
1 polymer ?
#
loop_
_entity_poly.entity_id
_entity_poly.type
_entity_poly.pdbx_seq_one_letter_code
_entity_poly.pdbx_strand_id
1 'polypeptide(L)'
;MIFFATSALYMNDIIEEEARKAGATDIRTVSGGVEFSADLAAAYRFCITSRTATRVLLGLFQDEDVQNIDDLYEASLQIPWEEWVNPNITFSVTETVKNVSYLRNSHFAAIKLKDAIVDRIREKFEGERPQVDKEDSDVVFHVHIDGEAVAWYVDFSGRGLYRRGYRAAQTDAVLSEYLACSVIYRSEWRKTLEKGEGVPLLLDPFCGSGTLAIEAALWASDQAPGLVSSRKFAFFNLPIHDEALWEQIVDEAWDAAEKAKDREISIHAWDIDPKAIAIAKKHAKLAHVDHLIDFQVKDFTTIKAEDVPQQAGYIITDPPYGIRMQNDVDLKILYRKIGQQISSLFGGWYVAILCGQQDLLSYVDMKPDRTNTVNNGGITCQIAHYYVFTEEERQQMIERAIQRKAERLALPLSEGAQMAYNRLVKNLANLRPKMAEQQVTCYRIYDADMPEYSAAIDLYEEKYISLQEYAPPATIDAEDALRRLGELIDATERATGVDRERIYVRQRTIQKGEKQYEKMASTDKFYIVNESGAKYLVNFTDYLDTGVFLDHRPIRTEIANIAQGKRFLNLFCYTGTATVQAAKGGALSTVSVDASATYLDWAVKNMELNGFTGMNHFFYRSDCLQFLFDTFDRYDLIFCDPPTFSNGTGRDNFDVDRDQVRLIKACMMHLDPKGTLIFSCNYRKFRLDERLIDEFDVQDITPSTIGFDFERDQKIHYTFQIRHRAVVKTTKSKPVVRAIRKK
;
A
#
# COMPACT_ATOMS: atom_id res chain seq x y z
N MET A 1 -20.24 -30.29 -24.55
CA MET A 1 -20.96 -28.99 -24.49
C MET A 1 -20.00 -27.91 -23.96
N ILE A 2 -20.19 -26.67 -24.33
CA ILE A 2 -19.37 -25.54 -23.84
C ILE A 2 -20.11 -24.86 -22.70
N PHE A 3 -19.44 -24.65 -21.57
CA PHE A 3 -19.98 -23.96 -20.40
C PHE A 3 -19.14 -22.73 -20.07
N PHE A 4 -19.79 -21.72 -19.52
CA PHE A 4 -19.16 -20.52 -19.02
C PHE A 4 -19.48 -20.32 -17.54
N ALA A 5 -18.47 -20.48 -16.67
CA ALA A 5 -18.60 -20.17 -15.25
C ALA A 5 -18.22 -18.72 -14.99
N THR A 6 -19.17 -17.92 -14.51
CA THR A 6 -18.90 -16.52 -14.15
C THR A 6 -18.12 -16.42 -12.85
N SER A 7 -17.17 -15.48 -12.80
CA SER A 7 -16.21 -15.31 -11.72
C SER A 7 -16.26 -13.91 -11.13
N ALA A 8 -15.98 -13.79 -9.83
CA ALA A 8 -15.51 -12.54 -9.27
C ALA A 8 -14.07 -12.26 -9.73
N LEU A 9 -13.69 -10.99 -9.76
CA LEU A 9 -12.31 -10.59 -10.15
C LEU A 9 -11.27 -11.31 -9.30
N TYR A 10 -10.19 -11.75 -9.95
CA TYR A 10 -9.05 -12.46 -9.35
C TYR A 10 -9.32 -13.88 -8.82
N MET A 11 -10.36 -14.58 -9.34
CA MET A 11 -10.72 -15.94 -8.91
C MET A 11 -10.73 -16.97 -10.04
N ASN A 12 -10.35 -16.61 -11.26
CA ASN A 12 -10.41 -17.51 -12.41
C ASN A 12 -9.55 -18.77 -12.23
N ASP A 13 -8.36 -18.61 -11.63
CA ASP A 13 -7.44 -19.70 -11.32
C ASP A 13 -8.08 -20.78 -10.42
N ILE A 14 -8.93 -20.35 -9.48
CA ILE A 14 -9.66 -21.26 -8.59
C ILE A 14 -10.74 -22.01 -9.36
N ILE A 15 -11.51 -21.28 -10.17
CA ILE A 15 -12.59 -21.88 -10.98
C ILE A 15 -12.03 -22.86 -12.01
N GLU A 16 -10.88 -22.59 -12.61
CA GLU A 16 -10.19 -23.53 -13.51
C GLU A 16 -9.85 -24.86 -12.80
N GLU A 17 -9.37 -24.79 -11.55
CA GLU A 17 -9.10 -25.97 -10.76
C GLU A 17 -10.38 -26.73 -10.39
N GLU A 18 -11.42 -26.01 -9.97
CA GLU A 18 -12.73 -26.59 -9.66
C GLU A 18 -13.33 -27.29 -10.92
N ALA A 19 -13.27 -26.66 -12.09
CA ALA A 19 -13.74 -27.24 -13.36
C ALA A 19 -12.95 -28.51 -13.72
N ARG A 20 -11.62 -28.49 -13.58
CA ARG A 20 -10.78 -29.67 -13.83
C ARG A 20 -11.11 -30.82 -12.88
N LYS A 21 -11.33 -30.54 -11.59
CA LYS A 21 -11.74 -31.54 -10.59
C LYS A 21 -13.12 -32.14 -10.90
N ALA A 22 -14.02 -31.35 -11.49
CA ALA A 22 -15.34 -31.83 -11.90
C ALA A 22 -15.30 -32.71 -13.16
N GLY A 23 -14.18 -32.78 -13.90
CA GLY A 23 -14.00 -33.55 -15.12
C GLY A 23 -14.11 -32.73 -16.41
N ALA A 24 -14.05 -31.40 -16.32
CA ALA A 24 -14.06 -30.54 -17.51
C ALA A 24 -12.70 -30.56 -18.26
N THR A 25 -12.80 -30.30 -19.57
CA THR A 25 -11.65 -30.21 -20.51
C THR A 25 -11.66 -28.84 -21.20
N ASP A 26 -10.65 -28.55 -22.02
CA ASP A 26 -10.51 -27.32 -22.81
C ASP A 26 -10.78 -26.03 -21.98
N ILE A 27 -10.25 -26.02 -20.77
CA ILE A 27 -10.49 -24.95 -19.78
C ILE A 27 -9.66 -23.73 -20.15
N ARG A 28 -10.31 -22.57 -20.28
CA ARG A 28 -9.66 -21.29 -20.60
C ARG A 28 -10.28 -20.12 -19.84
N THR A 29 -9.42 -19.23 -19.35
CA THR A 29 -9.85 -17.94 -18.80
C THR A 29 -10.31 -17.02 -19.91
N VAL A 30 -11.49 -16.42 -19.75
CA VAL A 30 -12.07 -15.41 -20.63
C VAL A 30 -12.54 -14.20 -19.84
N SER A 31 -13.00 -13.15 -20.54
CA SER A 31 -13.52 -11.95 -19.86
C SER A 31 -14.74 -12.30 -19.00
N GLY A 32 -14.62 -12.10 -17.68
CA GLY A 32 -15.71 -12.31 -16.71
C GLY A 32 -15.82 -13.73 -16.15
N GLY A 33 -14.91 -14.67 -16.50
CA GLY A 33 -14.95 -16.00 -15.94
C GLY A 33 -14.06 -17.02 -16.65
N VAL A 34 -14.50 -18.26 -16.61
CA VAL A 34 -13.80 -19.43 -17.18
C VAL A 34 -14.74 -20.18 -18.10
N GLU A 35 -14.30 -20.40 -19.32
CA GLU A 35 -14.99 -21.26 -20.29
C GLU A 35 -14.35 -22.64 -20.28
N PHE A 36 -15.18 -23.70 -20.40
CA PHE A 36 -14.71 -25.09 -20.43
C PHE A 36 -15.66 -26.00 -21.18
N SER A 37 -15.11 -27.08 -21.71
CA SER A 37 -15.88 -28.19 -22.29
C SER A 37 -16.22 -29.22 -21.22
N ALA A 38 -17.47 -29.68 -21.20
CA ALA A 38 -17.92 -30.72 -20.26
C ALA A 38 -19.07 -31.56 -20.86
N ASP A 39 -19.17 -32.81 -20.43
CA ASP A 39 -20.40 -33.57 -20.53
C ASP A 39 -21.40 -33.16 -19.44
N LEU A 40 -22.57 -33.71 -19.46
CA LEU A 40 -23.63 -33.36 -18.51
C LEU A 40 -23.28 -33.76 -17.07
N ALA A 41 -22.60 -34.90 -16.90
CA ALA A 41 -22.12 -35.35 -15.58
C ALA A 41 -21.12 -34.40 -14.94
N ALA A 42 -20.13 -33.98 -15.71
CA ALA A 42 -19.14 -33.01 -15.26
C ALA A 42 -19.76 -31.64 -14.96
N ALA A 43 -20.75 -31.20 -15.77
CA ALA A 43 -21.46 -29.94 -15.53
C ALA A 43 -22.31 -30.00 -14.24
N TYR A 44 -23.01 -31.07 -13.97
CA TYR A 44 -23.74 -31.29 -12.72
C TYR A 44 -22.80 -31.32 -11.53
N ARG A 45 -21.71 -32.09 -11.63
CA ARG A 45 -20.69 -32.17 -10.58
C ARG A 45 -20.09 -30.79 -10.30
N PHE A 46 -19.78 -30.02 -11.32
CA PHE A 46 -19.30 -28.65 -11.15
C PHE A 46 -20.30 -27.76 -10.41
N CYS A 47 -21.58 -27.81 -10.79
CA CYS A 47 -22.64 -27.02 -10.16
C CYS A 47 -22.80 -27.30 -8.66
N ILE A 48 -22.67 -28.56 -8.22
CA ILE A 48 -22.83 -28.91 -6.80
C ILE A 48 -21.56 -28.74 -5.98
N THR A 49 -20.38 -28.89 -6.60
CA THR A 49 -19.10 -28.87 -5.86
C THR A 49 -18.36 -27.54 -5.92
N SER A 50 -18.63 -26.68 -6.91
CA SER A 50 -17.95 -25.39 -7.01
C SER A 50 -18.26 -24.48 -5.81
N ARG A 51 -17.19 -23.97 -5.20
CA ARG A 51 -17.24 -23.09 -4.03
C ARG A 51 -17.12 -21.62 -4.40
N THR A 52 -16.56 -21.31 -5.58
CA THR A 52 -16.20 -19.96 -5.98
C THR A 52 -16.90 -19.43 -7.23
N ALA A 53 -17.39 -20.29 -8.11
CA ALA A 53 -18.17 -19.85 -9.25
C ALA A 53 -19.46 -19.14 -8.82
N THR A 54 -19.83 -18.07 -9.53
CA THR A 54 -21.05 -17.32 -9.21
C THR A 54 -22.25 -17.83 -9.98
N ARG A 55 -22.09 -18.18 -11.27
CA ARG A 55 -23.10 -18.82 -12.12
C ARG A 55 -22.43 -19.77 -13.12
N VAL A 56 -23.22 -20.70 -13.66
CA VAL A 56 -22.83 -21.54 -14.79
C VAL A 56 -23.85 -21.37 -15.91
N LEU A 57 -23.36 -20.98 -17.07
CA LEU A 57 -24.12 -20.75 -18.27
C LEU A 57 -23.75 -21.82 -19.32
N LEU A 58 -24.73 -22.40 -20.03
CA LEU A 58 -24.51 -23.32 -21.15
C LEU A 58 -24.49 -22.50 -22.46
N GLY A 59 -23.44 -22.60 -23.23
CA GLY A 59 -23.28 -21.95 -24.54
C GLY A 59 -24.20 -22.54 -25.59
N LEU A 60 -24.94 -21.66 -26.26
CA LEU A 60 -25.86 -22.00 -27.34
C LEU A 60 -25.27 -21.70 -28.71
N PHE A 61 -24.71 -20.51 -28.85
CA PHE A 61 -24.16 -19.99 -30.11
C PHE A 61 -23.13 -18.89 -29.82
N GLN A 62 -22.20 -18.67 -30.75
CA GLN A 62 -21.23 -17.57 -30.72
C GLN A 62 -21.08 -16.99 -32.13
N ASP A 63 -20.95 -15.67 -32.22
CA ASP A 63 -20.68 -14.94 -33.45
C ASP A 63 -19.65 -13.81 -33.13
N GLU A 64 -18.64 -13.66 -33.98
CA GLU A 64 -17.55 -12.71 -33.78
C GLU A 64 -17.67 -11.44 -34.65
N ASP A 65 -18.75 -11.29 -35.45
CA ASP A 65 -18.92 -10.20 -36.41
C ASP A 65 -20.29 -9.51 -36.33
N VAL A 66 -20.72 -9.15 -35.10
CA VAL A 66 -21.98 -8.43 -34.86
C VAL A 66 -21.67 -6.94 -34.72
N GLN A 67 -21.94 -6.18 -35.78
CA GLN A 67 -21.55 -4.76 -35.89
C GLN A 67 -22.65 -3.77 -35.48
N ASN A 68 -23.90 -4.22 -35.46
CA ASN A 68 -25.05 -3.40 -35.12
C ASN A 68 -26.19 -4.21 -34.51
N ILE A 69 -27.27 -3.54 -34.13
CA ILE A 69 -28.42 -4.15 -33.44
C ILE A 69 -29.27 -5.09 -34.33
N ASP A 70 -29.24 -4.88 -35.64
CA ASP A 70 -29.97 -5.72 -36.58
C ASP A 70 -29.18 -7.00 -36.84
N ASP A 71 -27.85 -6.95 -36.92
CA ASP A 71 -27.01 -8.15 -36.97
C ASP A 71 -27.19 -9.01 -35.72
N LEU A 72 -27.31 -8.40 -34.53
CA LEU A 72 -27.60 -9.10 -33.29
C LEU A 72 -28.93 -9.85 -33.35
N TYR A 73 -29.96 -9.23 -33.95
CA TYR A 73 -31.27 -9.83 -34.12
C TYR A 73 -31.22 -11.01 -35.11
N GLU A 74 -30.61 -10.80 -36.27
CA GLU A 74 -30.50 -11.84 -37.32
C GLU A 74 -29.68 -13.06 -36.85
N ALA A 75 -28.54 -12.82 -36.16
CA ALA A 75 -27.76 -13.89 -35.54
C ALA A 75 -28.58 -14.64 -34.48
N SER A 76 -29.34 -13.91 -33.67
CA SER A 76 -30.25 -14.53 -32.66
C SER A 76 -31.34 -15.38 -33.26
N LEU A 77 -31.86 -15.03 -34.46
CA LEU A 77 -32.89 -15.86 -35.16
C LEU A 77 -32.35 -17.19 -35.66
N GLN A 78 -31.03 -17.36 -35.83
CA GLN A 78 -30.46 -18.63 -36.29
C GLN A 78 -30.46 -19.70 -35.20
N ILE A 79 -30.58 -19.32 -33.92
CA ILE A 79 -30.59 -20.28 -32.82
C ILE A 79 -31.93 -21.02 -32.78
N PRO A 80 -31.94 -22.37 -32.64
CA PRO A 80 -33.15 -23.16 -32.58
C PRO A 80 -33.84 -23.03 -31.23
N TRP A 81 -34.46 -21.87 -30.96
CA TRP A 81 -35.12 -21.58 -29.69
C TRP A 81 -36.22 -22.53 -29.32
N GLU A 82 -36.88 -23.15 -30.33
CA GLU A 82 -37.90 -24.18 -30.16
C GLU A 82 -37.43 -25.44 -29.43
N GLU A 83 -36.12 -25.66 -29.37
CA GLU A 83 -35.52 -26.74 -28.59
C GLU A 83 -35.44 -26.40 -27.09
N TRP A 84 -35.56 -25.15 -26.73
CA TRP A 84 -35.40 -24.64 -25.37
C TRP A 84 -36.65 -24.08 -24.74
N VAL A 85 -37.53 -23.51 -25.54
CA VAL A 85 -38.75 -22.82 -25.12
C VAL A 85 -39.90 -23.18 -26.04
N ASN A 86 -41.10 -23.34 -25.48
CA ASN A 86 -42.37 -23.51 -26.19
C ASN A 86 -43.41 -22.53 -25.61
N PRO A 87 -44.62 -22.38 -26.22
CA PRO A 87 -45.64 -21.45 -25.76
C PRO A 87 -46.10 -21.58 -24.30
N ASN A 88 -45.86 -22.74 -23.67
CA ASN A 88 -46.29 -23.04 -22.28
C ASN A 88 -45.18 -22.73 -21.24
N ILE A 89 -43.99 -22.35 -21.67
CA ILE A 89 -42.83 -22.08 -20.80
C ILE A 89 -42.63 -20.58 -20.70
N THR A 90 -42.39 -20.08 -19.49
CA THR A 90 -42.03 -18.70 -19.25
C THR A 90 -40.51 -18.50 -19.39
N PHE A 91 -40.10 -17.37 -19.96
CA PHE A 91 -38.67 -17.07 -20.06
C PHE A 91 -38.33 -15.62 -19.75
N SER A 92 -37.06 -15.37 -19.42
CA SER A 92 -36.49 -14.03 -19.32
C SER A 92 -35.13 -13.94 -20.03
N VAL A 93 -34.69 -12.73 -20.29
CA VAL A 93 -33.40 -12.45 -20.92
C VAL A 93 -32.62 -11.49 -20.05
N THR A 94 -31.34 -11.80 -19.82
CA THR A 94 -30.35 -10.96 -19.14
C THR A 94 -29.20 -10.65 -20.10
N GLU A 95 -28.46 -9.58 -19.83
CA GLU A 95 -27.37 -9.14 -20.68
C GLU A 95 -26.11 -8.77 -19.91
N THR A 96 -24.96 -8.94 -20.55
CA THR A 96 -23.68 -8.32 -20.19
C THR A 96 -23.10 -7.67 -21.43
N VAL A 97 -22.89 -6.35 -21.42
CA VAL A 97 -22.44 -5.59 -22.57
C VAL A 97 -21.18 -4.82 -22.19
N LYS A 98 -20.11 -5.00 -22.96
CA LYS A 98 -18.81 -4.31 -22.80
C LYS A 98 -18.31 -3.82 -24.15
N ASN A 99 -17.60 -2.71 -24.15
CA ASN A 99 -16.86 -2.19 -25.31
C ASN A 99 -17.67 -1.99 -26.59
N VAL A 100 -18.99 -1.77 -26.48
CA VAL A 100 -19.94 -1.68 -27.62
C VAL A 100 -20.29 -0.23 -27.90
N SER A 101 -20.10 0.23 -29.13
CA SER A 101 -20.41 1.59 -29.57
C SER A 101 -21.81 1.76 -30.18
N TYR A 102 -22.37 0.68 -30.72
CA TYR A 102 -23.68 0.71 -31.40
C TYR A 102 -24.89 0.60 -30.45
N LEU A 103 -24.69 0.24 -29.17
CA LEU A 103 -25.74 0.18 -28.17
C LEU A 103 -25.65 1.40 -27.23
N ARG A 104 -26.69 2.23 -27.22
CA ARG A 104 -26.79 3.37 -26.27
C ARG A 104 -27.16 2.95 -24.86
N ASN A 105 -27.81 1.80 -24.72
CA ASN A 105 -28.24 1.21 -23.46
C ASN A 105 -28.12 -0.32 -23.60
N SER A 106 -27.43 -0.96 -22.66
CA SER A 106 -27.23 -2.42 -22.63
C SER A 106 -28.55 -3.19 -22.69
N HIS A 107 -29.60 -2.68 -22.07
CA HIS A 107 -30.90 -3.33 -22.02
C HIS A 107 -31.54 -3.55 -23.42
N PHE A 108 -31.15 -2.79 -24.44
CA PHE A 108 -31.61 -3.03 -25.81
C PHE A 108 -31.18 -4.41 -26.37
N ALA A 109 -30.03 -4.93 -25.95
CA ALA A 109 -29.57 -6.24 -26.36
C ALA A 109 -30.54 -7.34 -25.86
N ALA A 110 -30.92 -7.27 -24.57
CA ALA A 110 -31.91 -8.20 -24.02
C ALA A 110 -33.30 -8.10 -24.71
N ILE A 111 -33.71 -6.89 -25.04
CA ILE A 111 -34.97 -6.68 -25.77
C ILE A 111 -34.93 -7.33 -27.17
N LYS A 112 -33.83 -7.12 -27.92
CA LYS A 112 -33.67 -7.68 -29.26
C LYS A 112 -33.59 -9.21 -29.24
N LEU A 113 -32.86 -9.77 -28.28
CA LEU A 113 -32.84 -11.24 -28.09
C LEU A 113 -34.23 -11.78 -27.75
N LYS A 114 -34.94 -11.12 -26.83
CA LYS A 114 -36.34 -11.48 -26.50
C LYS A 114 -37.23 -11.44 -27.75
N ASP A 115 -37.11 -10.42 -28.59
CA ASP A 115 -37.89 -10.27 -29.82
C ASP A 115 -37.60 -11.44 -30.81
N ALA A 116 -36.31 -11.76 -31.03
CA ALA A 116 -35.88 -12.86 -31.87
C ALA A 116 -36.44 -14.24 -31.37
N ILE A 117 -36.40 -14.49 -30.07
CA ILE A 117 -36.97 -15.71 -29.45
C ILE A 117 -38.47 -15.77 -29.72
N VAL A 118 -39.19 -14.69 -29.43
CA VAL A 118 -40.65 -14.65 -29.60
C VAL A 118 -41.04 -14.85 -31.07
N ASP A 119 -40.37 -14.17 -32.01
CA ASP A 119 -40.68 -14.22 -33.41
C ASP A 119 -40.41 -15.62 -33.99
N ARG A 120 -39.32 -16.27 -33.63
CA ARG A 120 -39.02 -17.64 -34.04
C ARG A 120 -40.00 -18.64 -33.46
N ILE A 121 -40.41 -18.53 -32.20
CA ILE A 121 -41.40 -19.43 -31.59
C ILE A 121 -42.77 -19.25 -32.26
N ARG A 122 -43.18 -18.02 -32.57
CA ARG A 122 -44.42 -17.75 -33.33
C ARG A 122 -44.43 -18.40 -34.71
N GLU A 123 -43.30 -18.37 -35.40
CA GLU A 123 -43.15 -19.01 -36.70
C GLU A 123 -43.31 -20.51 -36.60
N LYS A 124 -42.76 -21.15 -35.57
CA LYS A 124 -42.75 -22.60 -35.37
C LYS A 124 -44.04 -23.14 -34.77
N PHE A 125 -44.80 -22.34 -34.01
CA PHE A 125 -45.99 -22.76 -33.25
C PHE A 125 -47.23 -21.97 -33.70
N GLU A 126 -47.47 -21.86 -35.00
CA GLU A 126 -48.68 -21.32 -35.61
C GLU A 126 -49.18 -19.97 -35.06
N GLY A 127 -48.23 -19.09 -34.65
CA GLY A 127 -48.52 -17.76 -34.09
C GLY A 127 -48.62 -17.71 -32.57
N GLU A 128 -48.55 -18.84 -31.87
CA GLU A 128 -48.44 -18.87 -30.40
C GLU A 128 -47.06 -18.35 -29.92
N ARG A 129 -47.02 -17.73 -28.76
CA ARG A 129 -45.80 -17.16 -28.19
C ARG A 129 -45.62 -17.55 -26.73
N PRO A 130 -44.36 -17.70 -26.26
CA PRO A 130 -44.05 -17.88 -24.86
C PRO A 130 -44.33 -16.61 -24.07
N GLN A 131 -44.60 -16.76 -22.78
CA GLN A 131 -44.72 -15.62 -21.85
C GLN A 131 -43.37 -15.19 -21.35
N VAL A 132 -43.18 -13.87 -21.17
CA VAL A 132 -41.98 -13.27 -20.58
C VAL A 132 -42.29 -12.95 -19.13
N ASP A 133 -41.57 -13.59 -18.21
CA ASP A 133 -41.63 -13.30 -16.79
C ASP A 133 -40.21 -12.90 -16.31
N LYS A 134 -40.08 -11.69 -15.76
CA LYS A 134 -38.77 -11.18 -15.29
C LYS A 134 -38.43 -11.60 -13.87
N GLU A 135 -39.40 -12.02 -13.11
CA GLU A 135 -39.23 -12.33 -11.68
C GLU A 135 -39.10 -13.83 -11.41
N ASP A 136 -39.89 -14.67 -12.07
CA ASP A 136 -39.94 -16.13 -11.83
C ASP A 136 -40.10 -16.91 -13.12
N SER A 137 -39.13 -16.73 -14.05
CA SER A 137 -39.16 -17.48 -15.34
C SER A 137 -38.63 -18.90 -15.19
N ASP A 138 -39.21 -19.81 -15.96
CA ASP A 138 -38.77 -21.21 -16.06
C ASP A 138 -37.37 -21.30 -16.67
N VAL A 139 -37.09 -20.49 -17.69
CA VAL A 139 -35.82 -20.48 -18.41
C VAL A 139 -35.28 -19.06 -18.49
N VAL A 140 -33.96 -18.86 -18.20
CA VAL A 140 -33.28 -17.60 -18.33
C VAL A 140 -32.23 -17.71 -19.43
N PHE A 141 -32.31 -16.84 -20.42
CA PHE A 141 -31.24 -16.67 -21.41
C PHE A 141 -30.35 -15.53 -21.07
N HIS A 142 -29.10 -15.63 -21.51
CA HIS A 142 -28.11 -14.59 -21.30
C HIS A 142 -27.36 -14.27 -22.60
N VAL A 143 -27.25 -12.97 -22.95
CA VAL A 143 -26.41 -12.53 -24.05
C VAL A 143 -25.20 -11.77 -23.50
N HIS A 144 -24.03 -12.22 -23.89
CA HIS A 144 -22.76 -11.57 -23.56
C HIS A 144 -22.18 -10.92 -24.82
N ILE A 145 -21.94 -9.63 -24.78
CA ILE A 145 -21.40 -8.85 -25.89
C ILE A 145 -20.11 -8.16 -25.43
N ASP A 146 -19.03 -8.36 -26.17
CA ASP A 146 -17.76 -7.65 -25.95
C ASP A 146 -17.19 -7.18 -27.31
N GLY A 147 -17.37 -5.90 -27.59
CA GLY A 147 -17.07 -5.34 -28.92
C GLY A 147 -18.04 -5.87 -29.99
N GLU A 148 -17.52 -6.58 -30.98
CA GLU A 148 -18.28 -7.24 -32.06
C GLU A 148 -18.58 -8.71 -31.76
N ALA A 149 -17.91 -9.29 -30.74
CA ALA A 149 -18.12 -10.68 -30.35
C ALA A 149 -19.37 -10.82 -29.46
N VAL A 150 -20.22 -11.76 -29.80
CA VAL A 150 -21.46 -12.06 -29.07
C VAL A 150 -21.57 -13.54 -28.81
N ALA A 151 -21.97 -13.87 -27.57
CA ALA A 151 -22.25 -15.24 -27.17
C ALA A 151 -23.64 -15.36 -26.50
N TRP A 152 -24.39 -16.35 -26.88
CA TRP A 152 -25.72 -16.64 -26.35
C TRP A 152 -25.66 -17.86 -25.45
N TYR A 153 -26.26 -17.74 -24.30
CA TYR A 153 -26.24 -18.76 -23.27
C TYR A 153 -27.67 -19.02 -22.75
N VAL A 154 -27.88 -20.20 -22.17
CA VAL A 154 -28.95 -20.46 -21.21
C VAL A 154 -28.39 -20.64 -19.82
N ASP A 155 -29.03 -20.05 -18.80
CA ASP A 155 -28.63 -20.22 -17.41
C ASP A 155 -28.82 -21.68 -16.99
N PHE A 156 -27.71 -22.34 -16.65
CA PHE A 156 -27.69 -23.74 -16.25
C PHE A 156 -27.81 -23.88 -14.72
N SER A 157 -27.21 -22.98 -13.96
CA SER A 157 -27.17 -23.04 -12.50
C SER A 157 -28.36 -22.38 -11.80
N GLY A 158 -29.00 -21.40 -12.41
CA GLY A 158 -30.06 -20.58 -11.81
C GLY A 158 -29.54 -19.50 -10.87
N ARG A 159 -30.10 -19.41 -9.68
CA ARG A 159 -29.66 -18.43 -8.66
C ARG A 159 -28.19 -18.62 -8.36
N GLY A 160 -27.48 -17.51 -8.08
CA GLY A 160 -26.03 -17.51 -7.85
C GLY A 160 -25.56 -18.65 -6.94
N LEU A 161 -24.57 -19.45 -7.39
CA LEU A 161 -24.06 -20.64 -6.69
C LEU A 161 -23.57 -20.33 -5.27
N TYR A 162 -23.06 -19.11 -5.04
CA TYR A 162 -22.57 -18.66 -3.74
C TYR A 162 -23.67 -18.55 -2.66
N ARG A 163 -24.95 -18.46 -3.06
CA ARG A 163 -26.06 -18.42 -2.10
C ARG A 163 -26.36 -19.83 -1.60
N ARG A 164 -25.62 -20.30 -0.59
CA ARG A 164 -25.75 -21.66 -0.04
C ARG A 164 -27.09 -21.92 0.66
N GLY A 165 -27.82 -20.86 1.05
CA GLY A 165 -29.11 -20.97 1.71
C GLY A 165 -29.10 -21.08 3.22
N TYR A 166 -27.92 -21.17 3.85
CA TYR A 166 -27.83 -21.22 5.32
C TYR A 166 -27.97 -19.86 6.02
N ARG A 167 -27.95 -18.75 5.29
CA ARG A 167 -28.13 -17.42 5.88
C ARG A 167 -29.59 -17.11 6.18
N ALA A 168 -29.94 -17.00 7.45
CA ALA A 168 -31.31 -16.72 7.91
C ALA A 168 -31.67 -15.22 7.93
N ALA A 169 -30.69 -14.32 7.89
CA ALA A 169 -30.88 -12.87 7.89
C ALA A 169 -29.74 -12.18 7.14
N GLN A 170 -30.05 -11.10 6.43
CA GLN A 170 -29.03 -10.21 5.89
C GLN A 170 -28.57 -9.29 7.02
N THR A 171 -27.29 -9.35 7.35
CA THR A 171 -26.60 -8.31 8.15
C THR A 171 -25.83 -7.42 7.20
N ASP A 172 -25.70 -6.15 7.49
CA ASP A 172 -24.94 -5.19 6.66
C ASP A 172 -23.47 -5.62 6.54
N ALA A 173 -22.92 -5.58 5.31
CA ALA A 173 -21.52 -5.82 4.99
C ALA A 173 -20.97 -7.20 5.42
N VAL A 174 -21.62 -8.28 5.03
CA VAL A 174 -21.18 -9.67 5.30
C VAL A 174 -20.19 -10.14 4.25
N LEU A 175 -19.16 -10.88 4.68
CA LEU A 175 -18.26 -11.63 3.80
C LEU A 175 -19.07 -12.60 2.95
N SER A 176 -18.95 -12.54 1.61
CA SER A 176 -19.64 -13.49 0.73
C SER A 176 -19.01 -14.87 0.81
N GLU A 177 -19.83 -15.92 0.58
CA GLU A 177 -19.39 -17.31 0.69
C GLU A 177 -18.26 -17.64 -0.30
N TYR A 178 -18.36 -17.15 -1.55
CA TYR A 178 -17.31 -17.36 -2.55
C TYR A 178 -16.00 -16.69 -2.18
N LEU A 179 -16.05 -15.51 -1.51
CA LEU A 179 -14.84 -14.83 -1.05
C LEU A 179 -14.24 -15.55 0.15
N ALA A 180 -15.04 -16.00 1.12
CA ALA A 180 -14.59 -16.85 2.22
C ALA A 180 -13.88 -18.11 1.69
N CYS A 181 -14.47 -18.78 0.70
CA CYS A 181 -13.85 -19.93 0.02
C CYS A 181 -12.54 -19.55 -0.68
N SER A 182 -12.45 -18.36 -1.30
CA SER A 182 -11.21 -17.89 -1.92
C SER A 182 -10.09 -17.66 -0.88
N VAL A 183 -10.41 -17.12 0.30
CA VAL A 183 -9.43 -16.95 1.39
C VAL A 183 -8.94 -18.32 1.88
N ILE A 184 -9.85 -19.26 2.09
CA ILE A 184 -9.54 -20.64 2.49
C ILE A 184 -8.68 -21.32 1.43
N TYR A 185 -9.04 -21.20 0.14
CA TYR A 185 -8.32 -21.79 -0.99
C TYR A 185 -6.85 -21.33 -1.03
N ARG A 186 -6.61 -20.04 -0.80
CA ARG A 186 -5.27 -19.43 -0.85
C ARG A 186 -4.47 -19.63 0.43
N SER A 187 -5.08 -20.18 1.49
CA SER A 187 -4.42 -20.43 2.78
C SER A 187 -3.56 -21.70 2.77
N GLU A 188 -2.63 -21.79 3.71
CA GLU A 188 -1.85 -23.02 3.94
C GLU A 188 -2.70 -24.12 4.60
N TRP A 189 -3.80 -23.78 5.28
CA TRP A 189 -4.74 -24.73 5.88
C TRP A 189 -5.33 -25.69 4.83
N ARG A 190 -5.82 -25.18 3.72
CA ARG A 190 -6.33 -26.01 2.61
C ARG A 190 -5.27 -26.95 2.05
N LYS A 191 -4.05 -26.45 1.85
CA LYS A 191 -2.96 -27.27 1.30
C LYS A 191 -2.61 -28.44 2.23
N THR A 192 -2.68 -28.20 3.55
CA THR A 192 -2.43 -29.27 4.55
C THR A 192 -3.57 -30.25 4.60
N LEU A 193 -4.81 -29.78 4.53
CA LEU A 193 -6.01 -30.65 4.43
C LEU A 193 -5.93 -31.58 3.21
N GLU A 194 -5.52 -31.07 2.05
CA GLU A 194 -5.43 -31.88 0.80
C GLU A 194 -4.29 -32.93 0.82
N LYS A 195 -3.29 -32.78 1.71
CA LYS A 195 -2.25 -33.82 1.89
C LYS A 195 -2.77 -35.06 2.59
N GLY A 196 -3.96 -35.01 3.20
CA GLY A 196 -4.61 -36.14 3.83
C GLY A 196 -3.98 -36.57 5.16
N GLU A 197 -3.15 -35.76 5.79
CA GLU A 197 -2.48 -36.02 7.09
C GLU A 197 -3.39 -35.69 8.31
N GLY A 198 -4.69 -35.63 8.12
CA GLY A 198 -5.69 -35.18 9.09
C GLY A 198 -6.26 -33.80 8.77
N VAL A 199 -7.17 -33.32 9.60
CA VAL A 199 -7.74 -31.97 9.47
C VAL A 199 -6.97 -31.02 10.37
N PRO A 200 -6.26 -30.03 9.81
CA PRO A 200 -5.49 -29.09 10.62
C PRO A 200 -6.43 -28.16 11.40
N LEU A 201 -6.04 -27.79 12.61
CA LEU A 201 -6.76 -26.85 13.47
C LEU A 201 -6.90 -25.49 12.78
N LEU A 202 -8.11 -24.94 12.76
CA LEU A 202 -8.39 -23.61 12.23
C LEU A 202 -9.01 -22.70 13.29
N LEU A 203 -8.55 -21.45 13.35
CA LEU A 203 -9.10 -20.41 14.19
C LEU A 203 -9.50 -19.19 13.36
N ASP A 204 -10.77 -18.76 13.48
CA ASP A 204 -11.24 -17.47 13.01
C ASP A 204 -11.58 -16.57 14.23
N PRO A 205 -10.67 -15.67 14.64
CA PRO A 205 -10.87 -14.84 15.83
C PRO A 205 -11.77 -13.61 15.64
N PHE A 206 -12.28 -13.36 14.43
CA PHE A 206 -13.21 -12.28 14.09
C PHE A 206 -14.32 -12.85 13.21
N CYS A 207 -14.98 -13.93 13.67
CA CYS A 207 -15.85 -14.74 12.81
C CYS A 207 -17.15 -14.04 12.35
N GLY A 208 -17.56 -12.98 13.01
CA GLY A 208 -18.80 -12.29 12.68
C GLY A 208 -19.99 -13.25 12.62
N SER A 209 -20.67 -13.35 11.46
CA SER A 209 -21.76 -14.28 11.23
C SER A 209 -21.34 -15.72 10.91
N GLY A 210 -20.04 -16.05 11.03
CA GLY A 210 -19.48 -17.40 10.94
C GLY A 210 -19.15 -17.86 9.52
N THR A 211 -19.14 -17.02 8.51
CA THR A 211 -19.03 -17.45 7.10
C THR A 211 -17.73 -18.22 6.83
N LEU A 212 -16.56 -17.72 7.26
CA LEU A 212 -15.27 -18.43 7.09
C LEU A 212 -15.28 -19.81 7.78
N ALA A 213 -15.69 -19.85 9.03
CA ALA A 213 -15.71 -21.08 9.80
C ALA A 213 -16.69 -22.12 9.20
N ILE A 214 -17.85 -21.68 8.72
CA ILE A 214 -18.86 -22.55 8.11
C ILE A 214 -18.33 -23.11 6.77
N GLU A 215 -17.80 -22.27 5.87
CA GLU A 215 -17.26 -22.74 4.60
C GLU A 215 -16.03 -23.65 4.81
N ALA A 216 -15.21 -23.41 5.85
CA ALA A 216 -14.12 -24.31 6.22
C ALA A 216 -14.65 -25.67 6.72
N ALA A 217 -15.70 -25.67 7.53
CA ALA A 217 -16.32 -26.90 8.01
C ALA A 217 -16.95 -27.72 6.86
N LEU A 218 -17.66 -27.07 5.94
CA LEU A 218 -18.17 -27.69 4.72
C LEU A 218 -17.05 -28.24 3.84
N TRP A 219 -15.89 -27.60 3.84
CA TRP A 219 -14.72 -28.10 3.10
C TRP A 219 -14.06 -29.29 3.76
N ALA A 220 -13.83 -29.21 5.07
CA ALA A 220 -13.18 -30.28 5.84
C ALA A 220 -14.01 -31.57 5.89
N SER A 221 -15.36 -31.44 5.85
CA SER A 221 -16.31 -32.57 5.82
C SER A 221 -16.69 -33.05 4.42
N ASP A 222 -16.00 -32.57 3.38
CA ASP A 222 -16.28 -32.87 1.97
C ASP A 222 -17.77 -32.67 1.55
N GLN A 223 -18.49 -31.82 2.29
CA GLN A 223 -19.88 -31.50 1.93
C GLN A 223 -19.89 -30.60 0.70
N ALA A 224 -20.66 -31.03 -0.30
CA ALA A 224 -20.85 -30.28 -1.54
C ALA A 224 -21.71 -29.02 -1.26
N PRO A 225 -21.21 -27.78 -1.54
CA PRO A 225 -21.92 -26.56 -1.19
C PRO A 225 -23.28 -26.41 -1.90
N GLY A 226 -23.44 -27.02 -3.08
CA GLY A 226 -24.66 -26.99 -3.83
C GLY A 226 -25.81 -27.85 -3.21
N LEU A 227 -25.48 -28.71 -2.25
CA LEU A 227 -26.43 -29.59 -1.55
C LEU A 227 -26.78 -29.16 -0.11
N VAL A 228 -26.20 -28.03 0.36
CA VAL A 228 -26.45 -27.52 1.73
C VAL A 228 -27.90 -27.13 1.96
N SER A 229 -28.61 -26.72 0.93
CA SER A 229 -30.03 -26.41 0.99
C SER A 229 -30.80 -27.07 -0.17
N SER A 230 -32.14 -27.14 -0.05
CA SER A 230 -33.04 -27.63 -1.11
C SER A 230 -33.06 -26.63 -2.30
N ARG A 231 -31.93 -26.42 -2.94
CA ARG A 231 -31.76 -25.54 -4.08
C ARG A 231 -32.38 -26.15 -5.30
N LYS A 232 -33.18 -25.38 -6.05
CA LYS A 232 -33.55 -25.72 -7.40
C LYS A 232 -32.58 -25.14 -8.40
N PHE A 233 -31.88 -25.99 -9.15
CA PHE A 233 -31.03 -25.58 -10.27
C PHE A 233 -31.91 -25.32 -11.52
N ALA A 234 -31.48 -24.35 -12.35
CA ALA A 234 -32.23 -24.02 -13.57
C ALA A 234 -32.26 -25.18 -14.58
N PHE A 235 -31.21 -26.00 -14.60
CA PHE A 235 -31.17 -27.14 -15.51
C PHE A 235 -32.31 -28.16 -15.33
N PHE A 236 -33.01 -28.19 -14.19
CA PHE A 236 -34.20 -29.04 -14.03
C PHE A 236 -35.33 -28.69 -14.99
N ASN A 237 -35.36 -27.45 -15.46
CA ASN A 237 -36.37 -27.00 -16.44
C ASN A 237 -35.86 -27.10 -17.90
N LEU A 238 -34.59 -27.50 -18.12
CA LEU A 238 -34.02 -27.58 -19.47
C LEU A 238 -34.26 -28.94 -20.10
N PRO A 239 -34.51 -29.00 -21.41
CA PRO A 239 -34.80 -30.25 -22.13
C PRO A 239 -33.66 -31.28 -22.09
N ILE A 240 -32.45 -30.85 -21.82
CA ILE A 240 -31.23 -31.69 -21.72
C ILE A 240 -31.08 -32.35 -20.36
N HIS A 241 -31.98 -32.06 -19.39
CA HIS A 241 -31.86 -32.60 -18.05
C HIS A 241 -32.05 -34.12 -18.05
N ASP A 242 -31.18 -34.81 -17.32
CA ASP A 242 -31.22 -36.26 -17.11
C ASP A 242 -31.29 -36.51 -15.59
N GLU A 243 -32.52 -36.86 -15.12
CA GLU A 243 -32.79 -37.07 -13.70
C GLU A 243 -31.97 -38.22 -13.11
N ALA A 244 -31.83 -39.35 -13.87
CA ALA A 244 -31.10 -40.52 -13.36
C ALA A 244 -29.61 -40.21 -13.20
N LEU A 245 -29.05 -39.48 -14.16
CA LEU A 245 -27.64 -39.02 -14.06
C LEU A 245 -27.44 -38.00 -12.90
N TRP A 246 -28.41 -37.11 -12.70
CA TRP A 246 -28.39 -36.16 -11.60
C TRP A 246 -28.42 -36.89 -10.24
N GLU A 247 -29.34 -37.85 -10.04
CA GLU A 247 -29.38 -38.65 -8.81
C GLU A 247 -28.05 -39.35 -8.53
N GLN A 248 -27.44 -39.94 -9.57
CA GLN A 248 -26.12 -40.54 -9.44
C GLN A 248 -25.06 -39.54 -8.94
N ILE A 249 -25.01 -38.32 -9.50
CA ILE A 249 -24.03 -37.30 -9.11
C ILE A 249 -24.27 -36.79 -7.67
N VAL A 250 -25.53 -36.70 -7.27
CA VAL A 250 -25.91 -36.36 -5.87
C VAL A 250 -25.47 -37.47 -4.92
N ASP A 251 -25.66 -38.74 -5.28
CA ASP A 251 -25.20 -39.87 -4.47
C ASP A 251 -23.68 -39.91 -4.33
N GLU A 252 -22.92 -39.65 -5.43
CA GLU A 252 -21.48 -39.48 -5.40
C GLU A 252 -21.01 -38.38 -4.37
N ALA A 253 -21.75 -37.28 -4.31
CA ALA A 253 -21.44 -36.20 -3.38
C ALA A 253 -21.78 -36.55 -1.92
N TRP A 254 -22.86 -37.25 -1.67
CA TRP A 254 -23.21 -37.76 -0.34
C TRP A 254 -22.24 -38.84 0.12
N ASP A 255 -21.78 -39.72 -0.75
CA ASP A 255 -20.76 -40.74 -0.46
C ASP A 255 -19.41 -40.08 -0.06
N ALA A 256 -19.05 -38.96 -0.69
CA ALA A 256 -17.87 -38.21 -0.33
C ALA A 256 -17.99 -37.64 1.10
N ALA A 257 -19.11 -37.05 1.45
CA ALA A 257 -19.39 -36.53 2.78
C ALA A 257 -19.41 -37.63 3.86
N GLU A 258 -20.03 -38.79 3.56
CA GLU A 258 -20.09 -39.93 4.49
C GLU A 258 -18.66 -40.49 4.77
N LYS A 259 -17.80 -40.58 3.75
CA LYS A 259 -16.38 -40.96 3.94
C LYS A 259 -15.59 -39.99 4.79
N ALA A 260 -16.00 -38.73 4.83
CA ALA A 260 -15.33 -37.69 5.62
C ALA A 260 -15.90 -37.56 7.04
N LYS A 261 -16.96 -38.29 7.38
CA LYS A 261 -17.73 -38.15 8.62
C LYS A 261 -16.92 -38.40 9.89
N ASP A 262 -15.99 -39.34 9.84
CA ASP A 262 -15.16 -39.72 10.99
C ASP A 262 -13.87 -38.87 11.10
N ARG A 263 -13.70 -37.84 10.29
CA ARG A 263 -12.56 -36.93 10.41
C ARG A 263 -12.68 -36.11 11.69
N GLU A 264 -11.61 -36.07 12.48
CA GLU A 264 -11.49 -35.10 13.59
C GLU A 264 -11.31 -33.69 13.00
N ILE A 265 -12.35 -32.87 13.11
CA ILE A 265 -12.36 -31.49 12.63
C ILE A 265 -12.29 -30.55 13.83
N SER A 266 -11.27 -29.69 13.87
CA SER A 266 -11.07 -28.72 14.94
C SER A 266 -11.11 -27.29 14.35
N ILE A 267 -12.30 -26.68 14.40
CA ILE A 267 -12.53 -25.30 13.93
C ILE A 267 -13.03 -24.47 15.11
N HIS A 268 -12.30 -23.40 15.43
CA HIS A 268 -12.66 -22.44 16.47
C HIS A 268 -13.06 -21.12 15.82
N ALA A 269 -14.17 -20.55 16.26
CA ALA A 269 -14.71 -19.31 15.75
C ALA A 269 -15.04 -18.36 16.91
N TRP A 270 -14.32 -17.25 17.00
CA TRP A 270 -14.47 -16.28 18.07
C TRP A 270 -14.95 -14.94 17.54
N ASP A 271 -15.72 -14.24 18.36
CA ASP A 271 -16.08 -12.84 18.11
C ASP A 271 -16.34 -12.16 19.47
N ILE A 272 -16.08 -10.87 19.56
CA ILE A 272 -16.35 -10.08 20.77
C ILE A 272 -17.86 -9.86 20.97
N ASP A 273 -18.64 -9.88 19.88
CA ASP A 273 -20.10 -9.61 19.93
C ASP A 273 -20.88 -10.93 20.15
N PRO A 274 -21.56 -11.11 21.29
CA PRO A 274 -22.38 -12.27 21.56
C PRO A 274 -23.55 -12.44 20.57
N LYS A 275 -24.01 -11.34 19.94
CA LYS A 275 -25.05 -11.41 18.91
C LYS A 275 -24.53 -12.01 17.61
N ALA A 276 -23.29 -11.64 17.23
CA ALA A 276 -22.62 -12.25 16.07
C ALA A 276 -22.46 -13.76 16.27
N ILE A 277 -21.99 -14.20 17.42
CA ILE A 277 -21.88 -15.63 17.77
C ILE A 277 -23.24 -16.36 17.74
N ALA A 278 -24.31 -15.73 18.24
CA ALA A 278 -25.65 -16.33 18.17
C ALA A 278 -26.13 -16.52 16.72
N ILE A 279 -25.86 -15.54 15.84
CA ILE A 279 -26.16 -15.62 14.41
C ILE A 279 -25.30 -16.71 13.75
N ALA A 280 -23.99 -16.74 14.02
CA ALA A 280 -23.06 -17.73 13.48
C ALA A 280 -23.48 -19.17 13.82
N LYS A 281 -23.86 -19.44 15.07
CA LYS A 281 -24.42 -20.74 15.50
C LYS A 281 -25.69 -21.13 14.73
N LYS A 282 -26.58 -20.14 14.51
CA LYS A 282 -27.82 -20.39 13.73
C LYS A 282 -27.49 -20.72 12.27
N HIS A 283 -26.55 -19.99 11.66
CA HIS A 283 -26.12 -20.24 10.30
C HIS A 283 -25.43 -21.62 10.16
N ALA A 284 -24.54 -21.96 11.08
CA ALA A 284 -23.87 -23.27 11.11
C ALA A 284 -24.88 -24.43 11.24
N LYS A 285 -25.90 -24.25 12.06
CA LYS A 285 -26.99 -25.24 12.19
C LYS A 285 -27.78 -25.42 10.90
N LEU A 286 -28.06 -24.31 10.18
CA LEU A 286 -28.73 -24.38 8.87
C LEU A 286 -27.81 -24.97 7.78
N ALA A 287 -26.50 -24.88 7.95
CA ALA A 287 -25.50 -25.52 7.09
C ALA A 287 -25.18 -26.97 7.54
N HIS A 288 -25.80 -27.49 8.60
CA HIS A 288 -25.56 -28.81 9.18
C HIS A 288 -24.13 -29.10 9.63
N VAL A 289 -23.36 -28.04 10.02
CA VAL A 289 -21.96 -28.12 10.46
C VAL A 289 -21.73 -27.53 11.84
N ASP A 290 -22.77 -27.22 12.60
CA ASP A 290 -22.68 -26.62 13.93
C ASP A 290 -21.94 -27.49 14.95
N HIS A 291 -21.99 -28.80 14.78
CA HIS A 291 -21.25 -29.78 15.60
C HIS A 291 -19.74 -29.82 15.31
N LEU A 292 -19.28 -29.22 14.21
CA LEU A 292 -17.88 -29.19 13.79
C LEU A 292 -17.14 -27.89 14.22
N ILE A 293 -17.87 -26.92 14.78
CA ILE A 293 -17.33 -25.59 15.05
C ILE A 293 -17.54 -25.21 16.51
N ASP A 294 -16.45 -24.88 17.20
CA ASP A 294 -16.48 -24.33 18.56
C ASP A 294 -16.61 -22.81 18.53
N PHE A 295 -17.82 -22.32 18.82
CA PHE A 295 -18.12 -20.88 18.83
C PHE A 295 -18.01 -20.30 20.24
N GLN A 296 -17.15 -19.29 20.42
CA GLN A 296 -16.93 -18.62 21.69
C GLN A 296 -17.03 -17.10 21.60
N VAL A 297 -17.58 -16.46 22.65
CA VAL A 297 -17.51 -15.01 22.79
C VAL A 297 -16.16 -14.67 23.42
N LYS A 298 -15.25 -14.08 22.62
CA LYS A 298 -13.90 -13.71 23.07
C LYS A 298 -13.43 -12.42 22.40
N ASP A 299 -12.76 -11.57 23.16
CA ASP A 299 -12.02 -10.44 22.62
C ASP A 299 -10.58 -10.86 22.31
N PHE A 300 -10.27 -11.04 21.03
CA PHE A 300 -8.94 -11.45 20.55
C PHE A 300 -7.83 -10.49 21.02
N THR A 301 -8.14 -9.21 21.23
CA THR A 301 -7.14 -8.22 21.64
C THR A 301 -6.68 -8.35 23.09
N THR A 302 -7.35 -9.21 23.87
CA THR A 302 -7.11 -9.39 25.33
C THR A 302 -6.85 -10.85 25.73
N ILE A 303 -6.77 -11.78 24.76
CA ILE A 303 -6.52 -13.19 25.04
C ILE A 303 -5.15 -13.41 25.68
N LYS A 304 -5.02 -14.52 26.40
CA LYS A 304 -3.79 -14.96 27.04
C LYS A 304 -3.34 -16.30 26.48
N ALA A 305 -2.13 -16.74 26.83
CA ALA A 305 -1.58 -18.01 26.40
C ALA A 305 -2.48 -19.23 26.73
N GLU A 306 -3.22 -19.17 27.85
CA GLU A 306 -4.18 -20.20 28.25
C GLU A 306 -5.41 -20.33 27.34
N ASP A 307 -5.69 -19.28 26.56
CA ASP A 307 -6.80 -19.27 25.59
C ASP A 307 -6.43 -19.87 24.23
N VAL A 308 -5.13 -19.99 23.95
CA VAL A 308 -4.63 -20.47 22.65
C VAL A 308 -4.60 -22.00 22.68
N PRO A 309 -5.11 -22.67 21.61
CA PRO A 309 -4.96 -24.12 21.47
C PRO A 309 -3.50 -24.54 21.55
N GLN A 310 -3.19 -25.63 22.27
CA GLN A 310 -1.82 -26.07 22.47
C GLN A 310 -1.14 -26.56 21.17
N GLN A 311 -1.92 -27.10 20.25
CA GLN A 311 -1.43 -27.52 18.94
C GLN A 311 -1.35 -26.32 18.01
N ALA A 312 -0.24 -26.14 17.32
CA ALA A 312 -0.12 -25.13 16.26
C ALA A 312 -1.11 -25.42 15.14
N GLY A 313 -1.66 -24.36 14.57
CA GLY A 313 -2.70 -24.42 13.55
C GLY A 313 -2.66 -23.26 12.60
N TYR A 314 -3.85 -22.86 12.16
CA TYR A 314 -4.04 -21.84 11.12
C TYR A 314 -5.03 -20.78 11.59
N ILE A 315 -4.66 -19.52 11.47
CA ILE A 315 -5.60 -18.41 11.61
C ILE A 315 -6.02 -17.99 10.21
N ILE A 316 -7.34 -17.99 9.93
CA ILE A 316 -7.92 -17.42 8.73
C ILE A 316 -9.03 -16.48 9.17
N THR A 317 -8.94 -15.19 8.83
CA THR A 317 -9.82 -14.21 9.43
C THR A 317 -10.06 -12.97 8.57
N ASP A 318 -11.22 -12.31 8.80
CA ASP A 318 -11.67 -11.07 8.18
C ASP A 318 -11.92 -10.00 9.27
N PRO A 319 -10.87 -9.41 9.89
CA PRO A 319 -11.05 -8.37 10.90
C PRO A 319 -11.78 -7.15 10.33
N PRO A 320 -12.47 -6.34 11.15
CA PRO A 320 -13.20 -5.19 10.65
C PRO A 320 -12.26 -4.17 9.96
N TYR A 321 -12.71 -3.65 8.80
CA TYR A 321 -12.06 -2.59 8.02
C TYR A 321 -13.11 -1.67 7.40
N GLY A 322 -12.74 -0.40 7.12
CA GLY A 322 -13.58 0.56 6.38
C GLY A 322 -14.89 0.93 7.10
N ILE A 323 -16.03 0.79 6.44
CA ILE A 323 -17.34 1.32 6.82
C ILE A 323 -17.86 0.80 8.20
N ARG A 324 -17.33 -0.30 8.72
CA ARG A 324 -17.78 -0.93 9.97
C ARG A 324 -17.36 -0.19 11.24
N MET A 325 -16.34 0.66 11.17
CA MET A 325 -15.91 1.51 12.30
C MET A 325 -15.73 2.96 11.82
N GLN A 326 -16.35 3.90 12.50
CA GLN A 326 -16.38 5.32 12.10
C GLN A 326 -15.07 6.08 12.34
N ASN A 327 -14.04 5.44 12.90
CA ASN A 327 -12.81 6.11 13.29
C ASN A 327 -11.56 5.31 12.83
N ASP A 328 -10.80 5.86 11.87
CA ASP A 328 -9.57 5.26 11.33
C ASP A 328 -8.49 5.06 12.41
N VAL A 329 -8.48 5.85 13.46
CA VAL A 329 -7.49 5.72 14.55
C VAL A 329 -7.74 4.44 15.33
N ASP A 330 -8.99 4.07 15.58
CA ASP A 330 -9.36 2.86 16.32
C ASP A 330 -8.99 1.59 15.52
N LEU A 331 -9.15 1.62 14.19
CA LEU A 331 -8.74 0.53 13.32
C LEU A 331 -7.23 0.29 13.33
N LYS A 332 -6.42 1.34 13.27
CA LYS A 332 -4.95 1.24 13.36
C LYS A 332 -4.50 0.64 14.69
N ILE A 333 -5.15 1.02 15.79
CA ILE A 333 -4.90 0.46 17.12
C ILE A 333 -5.29 -1.03 17.16
N LEU A 334 -6.45 -1.39 16.58
CA LEU A 334 -6.91 -2.77 16.51
C LEU A 334 -5.90 -3.66 15.75
N TYR A 335 -5.47 -3.25 14.54
CA TYR A 335 -4.53 -4.04 13.73
C TYR A 335 -3.16 -4.18 14.41
N ARG A 336 -2.71 -3.15 15.12
CA ARG A 336 -1.48 -3.26 15.95
C ARG A 336 -1.65 -4.28 17.08
N LYS A 337 -2.78 -4.28 17.77
CA LYS A 337 -3.07 -5.28 18.80
C LYS A 337 -3.18 -6.69 18.22
N ILE A 338 -3.83 -6.85 17.06
CA ILE A 338 -3.90 -8.12 16.34
C ILE A 338 -2.48 -8.67 16.09
N GLY A 339 -1.60 -7.85 15.50
CA GLY A 339 -0.22 -8.25 15.26
C GLY A 339 0.56 -8.60 16.53
N GLN A 340 0.37 -7.84 17.62
CA GLN A 340 0.99 -8.13 18.92
C GLN A 340 0.52 -9.47 19.47
N GLN A 341 -0.77 -9.77 19.47
CA GLN A 341 -1.31 -11.05 19.95
C GLN A 341 -0.79 -12.22 19.08
N ILE A 342 -0.86 -12.07 17.75
CA ILE A 342 -0.38 -13.09 16.81
C ILE A 342 1.11 -13.37 17.07
N SER A 343 1.95 -12.34 17.07
CA SER A 343 3.41 -12.51 17.20
C SER A 343 3.86 -13.05 18.55
N SER A 344 3.11 -12.78 19.62
CA SER A 344 3.47 -13.18 20.98
C SER A 344 2.92 -14.54 21.41
N LEU A 345 1.75 -14.95 20.88
CA LEU A 345 1.03 -16.12 21.38
C LEU A 345 0.94 -17.28 20.37
N PHE A 346 1.11 -17.03 19.08
CA PHE A 346 0.84 -18.02 18.04
C PHE A 346 2.11 -18.51 17.31
N GLY A 347 3.21 -18.75 18.06
CA GLY A 347 4.43 -19.33 17.47
C GLY A 347 4.14 -20.67 16.78
N GLY A 348 4.64 -20.86 15.56
CA GLY A 348 4.42 -22.05 14.74
C GLY A 348 3.13 -22.03 13.91
N TRP A 349 2.32 -20.96 13.97
CA TRP A 349 1.07 -20.85 13.24
C TRP A 349 1.23 -20.16 11.88
N TYR A 350 0.39 -20.58 10.92
CA TYR A 350 0.17 -19.86 9.68
C TYR A 350 -1.04 -18.93 9.81
N VAL A 351 -0.95 -17.74 9.25
CA VAL A 351 -1.99 -16.71 9.39
C VAL A 351 -2.36 -16.17 8.01
N ALA A 352 -3.67 -16.06 7.72
CA ALA A 352 -4.21 -15.39 6.55
C ALA A 352 -5.21 -14.33 7.00
N ILE A 353 -4.91 -13.05 6.73
CA ILE A 353 -5.77 -11.91 7.07
C ILE A 353 -6.32 -11.30 5.79
N LEU A 354 -7.65 -11.31 5.65
CA LEU A 354 -8.33 -10.55 4.61
C LEU A 354 -8.51 -9.09 5.05
N CYS A 355 -8.15 -8.13 4.20
CA CYS A 355 -8.32 -6.72 4.50
C CYS A 355 -8.68 -5.92 3.25
N GLY A 356 -9.74 -5.11 3.33
CA GLY A 356 -10.18 -4.22 2.25
C GLY A 356 -9.47 -2.86 2.24
N GLN A 357 -8.65 -2.56 3.25
CA GLN A 357 -7.91 -1.30 3.38
C GLN A 357 -6.43 -1.62 3.58
N GLN A 358 -5.65 -1.59 2.50
CA GLN A 358 -4.25 -2.08 2.47
C GLN A 358 -3.36 -1.44 3.53
N ASP A 359 -3.56 -0.17 3.84
CA ASP A 359 -2.78 0.57 4.83
C ASP A 359 -2.84 -0.07 6.23
N LEU A 360 -3.97 -0.71 6.59
CA LEU A 360 -4.14 -1.34 7.89
C LEU A 360 -3.21 -2.54 8.08
N LEU A 361 -2.86 -3.26 7.02
CA LEU A 361 -1.93 -4.41 7.11
C LEU A 361 -0.53 -4.00 7.57
N SER A 362 -0.12 -2.75 7.33
CA SER A 362 1.17 -2.23 7.82
C SER A 362 1.21 -2.09 9.34
N TYR A 363 0.05 -1.95 10.00
CA TYR A 363 -0.07 -1.85 11.46
C TYR A 363 -0.04 -3.20 12.18
N VAL A 364 -0.12 -4.32 11.45
CA VAL A 364 0.11 -5.67 12.02
C VAL A 364 1.55 -5.83 12.51
N ASP A 365 2.46 -4.98 12.03
CA ASP A 365 3.90 -4.96 12.37
C ASP A 365 4.60 -6.32 12.16
N MET A 366 4.10 -7.07 11.18
CA MET A 366 4.69 -8.31 10.67
C MET A 366 4.84 -8.18 9.16
N LYS A 367 5.94 -8.70 8.61
CA LYS A 367 6.12 -8.74 7.16
C LYS A 367 5.37 -9.94 6.59
N PRO A 368 4.42 -9.75 5.66
CA PRO A 368 3.76 -10.87 5.02
C PRO A 368 4.75 -11.65 4.12
N ASP A 369 4.64 -12.97 4.13
CA ASP A 369 5.41 -13.85 3.24
C ASP A 369 4.94 -13.70 1.79
N ARG A 370 3.62 -13.51 1.62
CA ARG A 370 2.96 -13.26 0.33
C ARG A 370 1.64 -12.53 0.52
N THR A 371 1.15 -11.91 -0.56
CA THR A 371 -0.19 -11.31 -0.62
C THR A 371 -0.93 -11.80 -1.86
N ASN A 372 -2.25 -11.92 -1.77
CA ASN A 372 -3.13 -12.18 -2.90
C ASN A 372 -4.20 -11.09 -2.98
N THR A 373 -4.45 -10.60 -4.18
CA THR A 373 -5.55 -9.66 -4.42
C THR A 373 -6.85 -10.40 -4.68
N VAL A 374 -7.94 -9.93 -4.09
CA VAL A 374 -9.31 -10.45 -4.29
C VAL A 374 -10.30 -9.28 -4.34
N ASN A 375 -11.54 -9.54 -4.74
CA ASN A 375 -12.58 -8.49 -4.82
C ASN A 375 -13.79 -8.86 -3.97
N ASN A 376 -14.23 -7.92 -3.14
CA ASN A 376 -15.44 -8.03 -2.31
C ASN A 376 -16.48 -7.01 -2.76
N GLY A 377 -17.37 -7.38 -3.68
CA GLY A 377 -18.48 -6.53 -4.09
C GLY A 377 -18.06 -5.16 -4.65
N GLY A 378 -16.92 -5.08 -5.37
CA GLY A 378 -16.36 -3.83 -5.93
C GLY A 378 -15.22 -3.24 -5.09
N ILE A 379 -14.97 -3.74 -3.89
CA ILE A 379 -13.84 -3.33 -3.06
C ILE A 379 -12.65 -4.27 -3.33
N THR A 380 -11.52 -3.71 -3.74
CA THR A 380 -10.27 -4.47 -3.87
C THR A 380 -9.71 -4.76 -2.49
N CYS A 381 -9.60 -6.04 -2.14
CA CYS A 381 -9.07 -6.52 -0.87
C CYS A 381 -7.75 -7.25 -1.08
N GLN A 382 -6.97 -7.35 -0.02
CA GLN A 382 -5.77 -8.20 0.03
C GLN A 382 -5.90 -9.28 1.09
N ILE A 383 -5.39 -10.46 0.76
CA ILE A 383 -5.14 -11.54 1.72
C ILE A 383 -3.64 -11.52 2.02
N ALA A 384 -3.26 -11.15 3.22
CA ALA A 384 -1.88 -11.17 3.67
C ALA A 384 -1.59 -12.46 4.43
N HIS A 385 -0.51 -13.15 4.05
CA HIS A 385 -0.12 -14.44 4.62
C HIS A 385 1.16 -14.29 5.43
N TYR A 386 1.17 -14.90 6.62
CA TYR A 386 2.30 -14.86 7.55
C TYR A 386 2.57 -16.24 8.11
N TYR A 387 3.84 -16.54 8.39
CA TYR A 387 4.24 -17.60 9.30
C TYR A 387 4.78 -16.97 10.58
N VAL A 388 4.29 -17.42 11.72
CA VAL A 388 4.70 -16.93 13.03
C VAL A 388 5.78 -17.84 13.58
N PHE A 389 7.03 -17.41 13.50
CA PHE A 389 8.16 -18.21 14.02
C PHE A 389 8.03 -18.48 15.51
N THR A 390 8.32 -19.71 15.92
CA THR A 390 8.47 -20.06 17.35
C THR A 390 9.69 -19.34 17.94
N GLU A 391 9.79 -19.32 19.26
CA GLU A 391 10.95 -18.72 19.92
C GLU A 391 12.24 -19.49 19.58
N GLU A 392 12.17 -20.82 19.49
CA GLU A 392 13.29 -21.66 19.10
C GLU A 392 13.74 -21.37 17.65
N GLU A 393 12.79 -21.23 16.72
CA GLU A 393 13.11 -20.88 15.33
C GLU A 393 13.73 -19.48 15.23
N ARG A 394 13.20 -18.50 15.96
CA ARG A 394 13.78 -17.15 16.02
C ARG A 394 15.21 -17.19 16.54
N GLN A 395 15.44 -17.93 17.63
CA GLN A 395 16.77 -18.08 18.20
C GLN A 395 17.73 -18.73 17.20
N GLN A 396 17.31 -19.82 16.53
CA GLN A 396 18.12 -20.44 15.47
C GLN A 396 18.42 -19.51 14.30
N MET A 397 17.45 -18.67 13.90
CA MET A 397 17.67 -17.66 12.87
C MET A 397 18.70 -16.62 13.29
N ILE A 398 18.63 -16.15 14.55
CA ILE A 398 19.61 -15.22 15.13
C ILE A 398 21.00 -15.87 15.16
N GLU A 399 21.11 -17.10 15.65
CA GLU A 399 22.39 -17.83 15.72
C GLU A 399 22.99 -18.03 14.34
N ARG A 400 22.19 -18.45 13.34
CA ARG A 400 22.63 -18.57 11.94
C ARG A 400 23.07 -17.22 11.35
N ALA A 401 22.37 -16.12 11.68
CA ALA A 401 22.75 -14.79 11.22
C ALA A 401 24.08 -14.36 11.86
N ILE A 402 24.29 -14.59 13.16
CA ILE A 402 25.54 -14.33 13.88
C ILE A 402 26.67 -15.17 13.27
N GLN A 403 26.45 -16.45 13.02
CA GLN A 403 27.47 -17.35 12.43
C GLN A 403 27.84 -16.88 11.00
N ARG A 404 26.87 -16.61 10.15
CA ARG A 404 27.13 -16.08 8.78
C ARG A 404 27.89 -14.78 8.80
N LYS A 405 27.57 -13.88 9.76
CA LYS A 405 28.32 -12.65 9.96
C LYS A 405 29.76 -12.94 10.38
N ALA A 406 29.99 -13.83 11.35
CA ALA A 406 31.33 -14.20 11.78
C ALA A 406 32.15 -14.82 10.65
N GLU A 407 31.59 -15.76 9.88
CA GLU A 407 32.20 -16.38 8.71
C GLU A 407 32.58 -15.32 7.66
N ARG A 408 31.67 -14.41 7.32
CA ARG A 408 31.94 -13.33 6.34
C ARG A 408 33.06 -12.39 6.83
N LEU A 409 33.04 -12.00 8.10
CA LEU A 409 34.05 -11.14 8.68
C LEU A 409 35.43 -11.81 8.81
N ALA A 410 35.47 -13.14 8.87
CA ALA A 410 36.73 -13.91 8.89
C ALA A 410 37.41 -13.99 7.53
N LEU A 411 36.65 -13.82 6.41
CA LEU A 411 37.22 -13.79 5.08
C LEU A 411 38.11 -12.56 4.90
N PRO A 412 39.27 -12.66 4.23
CA PRO A 412 40.06 -11.47 3.91
C PRO A 412 39.29 -10.53 2.99
N LEU A 413 39.50 -9.22 3.16
CA LEU A 413 38.98 -8.25 2.19
C LEU A 413 39.67 -8.41 0.84
N SER A 414 38.96 -8.15 -0.26
CA SER A 414 39.60 -7.93 -1.54
C SER A 414 40.58 -6.75 -1.48
N GLU A 415 41.48 -6.63 -2.42
CA GLU A 415 42.45 -5.52 -2.48
C GLU A 415 41.73 -4.16 -2.49
N GLY A 416 40.67 -4.05 -3.31
CA GLY A 416 39.86 -2.85 -3.39
C GLY A 416 39.12 -2.52 -2.09
N ALA A 417 38.47 -3.53 -1.48
CA ALA A 417 37.80 -3.36 -0.19
C ALA A 417 38.80 -3.00 0.92
N GLN A 418 40.02 -3.53 0.90
CA GLN A 418 41.07 -3.18 1.87
C GLN A 418 41.52 -1.73 1.71
N MET A 419 41.64 -1.21 0.49
CA MET A 419 41.92 0.19 0.25
C MET A 419 40.83 1.12 0.81
N ALA A 420 39.58 0.79 0.51
CA ALA A 420 38.41 1.53 1.04
C ALA A 420 38.34 1.48 2.57
N TYR A 421 38.57 0.30 3.17
CA TYR A 421 38.64 0.12 4.62
C TYR A 421 39.73 1.02 5.27
N ASN A 422 40.93 0.98 4.74
CA ASN A 422 42.03 1.80 5.26
C ASN A 422 41.70 3.31 5.19
N ARG A 423 41.03 3.73 4.13
CA ARG A 423 40.57 5.12 3.98
C ARG A 423 39.51 5.47 5.01
N LEU A 424 38.51 4.64 5.21
CA LEU A 424 37.44 4.83 6.18
C LEU A 424 37.98 4.86 7.63
N VAL A 425 38.86 3.92 7.97
CA VAL A 425 39.52 3.93 9.30
C VAL A 425 40.31 5.22 9.56
N LYS A 426 41.06 5.71 8.56
CA LYS A 426 41.76 6.98 8.66
C LYS A 426 40.81 8.17 8.87
N ASN A 427 39.70 8.20 8.13
CA ASN A 427 38.69 9.24 8.27
C ASN A 427 38.06 9.21 9.68
N LEU A 428 37.62 8.01 10.12
CA LEU A 428 37.01 7.82 11.45
C LEU A 428 37.97 8.20 12.59
N ALA A 429 39.24 7.83 12.49
CA ALA A 429 40.25 8.21 13.47
C ALA A 429 40.42 9.74 13.61
N ASN A 430 40.25 10.50 12.51
CA ASN A 430 40.28 11.95 12.52
C ASN A 430 38.96 12.59 12.96
N LEU A 431 37.80 12.00 12.58
CA LEU A 431 36.47 12.58 12.82
C LEU A 431 35.95 12.28 14.23
N ARG A 432 35.97 11.02 14.67
CA ARG A 432 35.39 10.60 15.95
C ARG A 432 35.78 11.44 17.16
N PRO A 433 37.05 11.77 17.40
CA PRO A 433 37.42 12.60 18.56
C PRO A 433 36.77 13.98 18.51
N LYS A 434 36.75 14.62 17.34
CA LYS A 434 36.18 15.96 17.14
C LYS A 434 34.67 15.97 17.26
N MET A 435 34.01 14.94 16.70
CA MET A 435 32.56 14.78 16.80
C MET A 435 32.12 14.51 18.24
N ALA A 436 32.88 13.70 18.97
CA ALA A 436 32.64 13.44 20.39
C ALA A 436 32.80 14.72 21.24
N GLU A 437 33.84 15.54 21.00
CA GLU A 437 34.03 16.83 21.66
C GLU A 437 32.84 17.77 21.42
N GLN A 438 32.31 17.80 20.22
CA GLN A 438 31.14 18.60 19.83
C GLN A 438 29.79 17.95 20.16
N GLN A 439 29.77 16.74 20.72
CA GLN A 439 28.60 15.94 20.98
C GLN A 439 27.77 15.68 19.71
N VAL A 440 28.43 15.48 18.58
CA VAL A 440 27.80 15.18 17.27
C VAL A 440 27.81 13.69 17.05
N THR A 441 26.61 13.11 16.82
CA THR A 441 26.37 11.66 16.61
C THR A 441 25.98 11.31 15.17
N CYS A 442 25.70 12.33 14.34
CA CYS A 442 25.33 12.19 12.93
C CYS A 442 26.27 13.03 12.07
N TYR A 443 27.12 12.38 11.26
CA TYR A 443 28.15 13.06 10.47
C TYR A 443 28.60 12.26 9.25
N ARG A 444 29.17 12.97 8.27
CA ARG A 444 29.72 12.35 7.05
C ARG A 444 31.09 11.75 7.34
N ILE A 445 31.29 10.49 6.99
CA ILE A 445 32.59 9.81 7.19
C ILE A 445 33.37 9.60 5.89
N TYR A 446 32.71 9.74 4.72
CA TYR A 446 33.33 9.56 3.41
C TYR A 446 32.56 10.36 2.35
N ASP A 447 33.27 11.02 1.44
CA ASP A 447 32.67 11.76 0.33
C ASP A 447 33.54 11.66 -0.93
N ALA A 448 33.35 10.62 -1.71
CA ALA A 448 34.09 10.34 -2.94
C ALA A 448 35.64 10.53 -2.79
N ASP A 449 36.17 10.14 -1.62
CA ASP A 449 37.57 10.30 -1.27
C ASP A 449 38.54 9.56 -2.21
N MET A 450 38.00 8.56 -2.94
CA MET A 450 38.73 7.73 -3.88
C MET A 450 37.94 7.66 -5.20
N PRO A 451 38.60 7.85 -6.34
CA PRO A 451 37.92 7.87 -7.65
C PRO A 451 37.15 6.58 -7.98
N GLU A 452 37.65 5.43 -7.48
CA GLU A 452 37.05 4.10 -7.70
C GLU A 452 35.76 3.90 -6.93
N TYR A 453 35.55 4.64 -5.83
CA TYR A 453 34.43 4.52 -4.91
C TYR A 453 33.72 5.86 -4.77
N SER A 454 32.95 6.21 -5.81
CA SER A 454 32.23 7.48 -5.87
C SER A 454 30.93 7.40 -5.09
N ALA A 455 31.00 7.67 -3.78
CA ALA A 455 29.86 7.63 -2.88
C ALA A 455 30.00 8.62 -1.73
N ALA A 456 28.88 8.99 -1.10
CA ALA A 456 28.85 9.63 0.21
C ALA A 456 28.42 8.61 1.26
N ILE A 457 29.07 8.61 2.42
CA ILE A 457 28.73 7.74 3.54
C ILE A 457 28.52 8.59 4.79
N ASP A 458 27.29 8.56 5.29
CA ASP A 458 26.87 9.28 6.47
C ASP A 458 26.59 8.30 7.61
N LEU A 459 27.17 8.52 8.79
CA LEU A 459 27.02 7.73 10.00
C LEU A 459 26.02 8.42 10.93
N TYR A 460 25.05 7.65 11.43
CA TYR A 460 24.00 8.11 12.34
C TYR A 460 24.04 7.30 13.64
N GLU A 461 24.23 7.98 14.77
CA GLU A 461 24.19 7.40 16.13
C GLU A 461 25.14 6.20 16.34
N GLU A 462 26.23 6.08 15.58
CA GLU A 462 27.09 4.88 15.54
C GLU A 462 26.31 3.57 15.29
N LYS A 463 25.08 3.66 14.73
CA LYS A 463 24.14 2.54 14.57
C LYS A 463 23.65 2.32 13.16
N TYR A 464 23.57 3.38 12.36
CA TYR A 464 23.01 3.36 11.02
C TYR A 464 23.94 4.04 10.04
N ILE A 465 24.01 3.53 8.82
CA ILE A 465 24.75 4.11 7.70
C ILE A 465 23.79 4.44 6.57
N SER A 466 23.88 5.67 6.05
CA SER A 466 23.34 6.02 4.74
C SER A 466 24.51 6.07 3.75
N LEU A 467 24.54 5.12 2.81
CA LEU A 467 25.51 5.05 1.73
C LEU A 467 24.81 5.48 0.44
N GLN A 468 25.21 6.64 -0.09
CA GLN A 468 24.67 7.18 -1.33
C GLN A 468 25.73 7.04 -2.43
N GLU A 469 25.56 6.07 -3.32
CA GLU A 469 26.41 5.91 -4.50
C GLU A 469 26.07 7.00 -5.53
N TYR A 470 27.08 7.70 -6.01
CA TYR A 470 26.95 8.59 -7.17
C TYR A 470 26.95 7.72 -8.43
N ALA A 471 25.96 7.92 -9.31
CA ALA A 471 25.83 7.11 -10.53
C ALA A 471 27.16 7.02 -11.28
N PRO A 472 27.66 5.78 -11.51
CA PRO A 472 28.91 5.59 -12.23
C PRO A 472 28.80 6.18 -13.66
N PRO A 473 29.89 6.71 -14.22
CA PRO A 473 29.92 7.11 -15.62
C PRO A 473 29.49 5.94 -16.53
N ALA A 474 28.81 6.23 -17.64
CA ALA A 474 28.34 5.22 -18.61
C ALA A 474 29.47 4.36 -19.22
N THR A 475 30.72 4.73 -18.97
CA THR A 475 31.91 3.98 -19.41
C THR A 475 32.34 2.85 -18.49
N ILE A 476 31.75 2.74 -17.29
CA ILE A 476 32.06 1.69 -16.32
C ILE A 476 31.06 0.55 -16.53
N ASP A 477 31.59 -0.68 -16.61
CA ASP A 477 30.74 -1.88 -16.71
C ASP A 477 29.88 -2.07 -15.46
N ALA A 478 28.64 -2.56 -15.64
CA ALA A 478 27.68 -2.74 -14.56
C ALA A 478 28.13 -3.75 -13.49
N GLU A 479 28.84 -4.83 -13.90
CA GLU A 479 29.39 -5.82 -12.96
C GLU A 479 30.51 -5.23 -12.12
N ASP A 480 31.37 -4.41 -12.71
CA ASP A 480 32.43 -3.70 -12.01
C ASP A 480 31.85 -2.68 -11.02
N ALA A 481 30.80 -1.97 -11.40
CA ALA A 481 30.13 -1.03 -10.49
C ALA A 481 29.52 -1.76 -9.28
N LEU A 482 28.80 -2.88 -9.50
CA LEU A 482 28.24 -3.70 -8.42
C LEU A 482 29.34 -4.29 -7.52
N ARG A 483 30.44 -4.75 -8.08
CA ARG A 483 31.58 -5.27 -7.32
C ARG A 483 32.17 -4.19 -6.41
N ARG A 484 32.43 -2.99 -6.94
CA ARG A 484 32.97 -1.85 -6.17
C ARG A 484 32.03 -1.41 -5.06
N LEU A 485 30.72 -1.38 -5.34
CA LEU A 485 29.72 -1.10 -4.32
C LEU A 485 29.75 -2.16 -3.20
N GLY A 486 29.84 -3.44 -3.55
CA GLY A 486 30.01 -4.53 -2.59
C GLY A 486 31.26 -4.39 -1.73
N GLU A 487 32.39 -4.05 -2.33
CA GLU A 487 33.67 -3.78 -1.66
C GLU A 487 33.56 -2.60 -0.68
N LEU A 488 32.87 -1.53 -1.08
CA LEU A 488 32.66 -0.36 -0.22
C LEU A 488 31.76 -0.68 0.97
N ILE A 489 30.72 -1.51 0.77
CA ILE A 489 29.83 -1.97 1.86
C ILE A 489 30.63 -2.82 2.86
N ASP A 490 31.43 -3.79 2.38
CA ASP A 490 32.26 -4.65 3.23
C ASP A 490 33.29 -3.84 4.03
N ALA A 491 33.92 -2.87 3.39
CA ALA A 491 34.85 -1.95 4.02
C ALA A 491 34.15 -1.08 5.10
N THR A 492 32.95 -0.60 4.80
CA THR A 492 32.15 0.24 5.72
C THR A 492 31.70 -0.54 6.94
N GLU A 493 31.17 -1.75 6.78
CA GLU A 493 30.80 -2.63 7.89
C GLU A 493 31.97 -2.85 8.85
N ARG A 494 33.15 -3.21 8.30
CA ARG A 494 34.35 -3.48 9.13
C ARG A 494 34.94 -2.24 9.78
N ALA A 495 34.95 -1.10 9.08
CA ALA A 495 35.52 0.13 9.60
C ALA A 495 34.65 0.77 10.70
N THR A 496 33.34 0.70 10.57
CA THR A 496 32.40 1.31 11.51
C THR A 496 31.93 0.37 12.61
N GLY A 497 31.91 -0.94 12.35
CA GLY A 497 31.27 -1.96 13.20
C GLY A 497 29.74 -1.99 13.07
N VAL A 498 29.15 -1.17 12.23
CA VAL A 498 27.72 -1.17 11.97
C VAL A 498 27.32 -2.40 11.16
N ASP A 499 26.30 -3.12 11.59
CA ASP A 499 25.79 -4.30 10.90
C ASP A 499 25.37 -3.99 9.48
N ARG A 500 25.67 -4.89 8.54
CA ARG A 500 25.35 -4.75 7.11
C ARG A 500 23.86 -4.44 6.87
N GLU A 501 22.95 -5.01 7.67
CA GLU A 501 21.52 -4.77 7.60
C GLU A 501 21.09 -3.33 7.98
N ARG A 502 22.00 -2.59 8.60
CA ARG A 502 21.83 -1.19 8.97
C ARG A 502 22.63 -0.24 8.08
N ILE A 503 23.20 -0.77 6.98
CA ILE A 503 23.83 0.01 5.91
C ILE A 503 22.80 0.15 4.80
N TYR A 504 22.16 1.29 4.72
CA TYR A 504 21.14 1.61 3.72
C TYR A 504 21.80 2.21 2.49
N VAL A 505 21.71 1.46 1.38
CA VAL A 505 22.36 1.84 0.12
C VAL A 505 21.33 2.52 -0.78
N ARG A 506 21.72 3.65 -1.37
CA ARG A 506 20.94 4.39 -2.36
C ARG A 506 21.79 4.76 -3.55
N GLN A 507 21.23 4.75 -4.74
CA GLN A 507 21.90 5.19 -5.94
C GLN A 507 21.35 6.57 -6.35
N ARG A 508 22.20 7.58 -6.37
CA ARG A 508 21.87 8.91 -6.88
C ARG A 508 22.05 8.93 -8.39
N THR A 509 20.96 8.73 -9.12
CA THR A 509 20.89 9.04 -10.56
C THR A 509 20.56 10.53 -10.73
N ILE A 510 21.15 11.18 -11.76
CA ILE A 510 20.75 12.55 -12.13
C ILE A 510 19.32 12.50 -12.64
N GLN A 511 18.35 12.70 -11.77
CA GLN A 511 16.93 12.76 -12.14
C GLN A 511 16.62 14.16 -12.66
N LYS A 512 16.03 14.25 -13.84
CA LYS A 512 15.47 15.48 -14.38
C LYS A 512 13.96 15.47 -14.14
N GLY A 513 13.42 16.44 -13.39
CA GLY A 513 12.00 16.66 -13.24
C GLY A 513 11.37 16.23 -11.90
N GLU A 514 10.04 16.00 -11.90
CA GLU A 514 9.20 15.77 -10.70
C GLU A 514 9.54 14.53 -9.85
N LYS A 515 10.34 13.60 -10.38
CA LYS A 515 10.68 12.34 -9.71
C LYS A 515 11.56 12.47 -8.46
N GLN A 516 12.09 13.66 -8.18
CA GLN A 516 12.99 13.90 -7.04
C GLN A 516 12.28 13.77 -5.68
N TYR A 517 10.94 13.87 -5.66
CA TYR A 517 10.10 13.85 -4.46
C TYR A 517 9.22 12.60 -4.37
N GLU A 518 9.34 11.65 -5.30
CA GLU A 518 8.57 10.41 -5.27
C GLU A 518 9.08 9.48 -4.16
N LYS A 519 8.13 8.82 -3.49
CA LYS A 519 8.40 7.80 -2.48
C LYS A 519 9.02 6.57 -3.14
N MET A 520 10.23 6.18 -2.73
CA MET A 520 10.95 5.01 -3.30
C MET A 520 10.43 3.69 -2.74
N ALA A 521 9.89 3.70 -1.51
CA ALA A 521 9.30 2.57 -0.81
C ALA A 521 8.19 3.05 0.14
N SER A 522 7.45 2.15 0.75
CA SER A 522 6.36 2.43 1.69
C SER A 522 6.57 1.67 3.00
N THR A 523 7.77 1.76 3.58
CA THR A 523 8.05 1.08 4.84
C THR A 523 7.53 1.85 6.05
N ASP A 524 7.38 3.16 5.92
CA ASP A 524 7.04 4.14 6.96
C ASP A 524 7.88 3.97 8.26
N LYS A 525 9.12 3.44 8.10
CA LYS A 525 10.06 3.24 9.20
C LYS A 525 10.87 4.49 9.47
N PHE A 526 10.59 5.11 10.59
CA PHE A 526 11.34 6.26 11.08
C PHE A 526 12.23 5.86 12.25
N TYR A 527 13.42 6.45 12.28
CA TYR A 527 14.40 6.30 13.35
C TYR A 527 14.65 7.65 14.00
N ILE A 528 14.92 7.64 15.31
CA ILE A 528 15.21 8.87 16.04
C ILE A 528 16.72 9.05 16.09
N VAL A 529 17.18 10.24 15.71
CA VAL A 529 18.58 10.69 15.82
C VAL A 529 18.66 11.97 16.62
N ASN A 530 19.84 12.24 17.19
CA ASN A 530 20.06 13.41 18.03
C ASN A 530 21.05 14.37 17.38
N GLU A 531 20.78 15.66 17.48
CA GLU A 531 21.70 16.72 17.05
C GLU A 531 21.52 17.94 17.94
N SER A 532 22.62 18.39 18.54
CA SER A 532 22.66 19.62 19.39
C SER A 532 21.52 19.65 20.42
N GLY A 533 21.19 18.46 21.00
CA GLY A 533 20.14 18.31 22.02
C GLY A 533 18.71 18.38 21.50
N ALA A 534 18.49 18.35 20.20
CA ALA A 534 17.19 18.10 19.56
C ALA A 534 17.14 16.68 19.02
N LYS A 535 15.93 16.15 18.86
CA LYS A 535 15.66 14.83 18.26
C LYS A 535 15.00 15.02 16.90
N TYR A 536 15.43 14.23 15.92
CA TYR A 536 14.84 14.23 14.60
C TYR A 536 14.45 12.83 14.17
N LEU A 537 13.36 12.74 13.45
CA LEU A 537 12.98 11.54 12.72
C LEU A 537 13.79 11.49 11.41
N VAL A 538 14.40 10.35 11.11
CA VAL A 538 15.04 10.05 9.83
C VAL A 538 14.44 8.80 9.22
N ASN A 539 14.39 8.75 7.89
CA ASN A 539 13.96 7.59 7.13
C ASN A 539 15.05 7.21 6.14
N PHE A 540 15.51 5.95 6.22
CA PHE A 540 16.62 5.47 5.38
C PHE A 540 16.16 4.72 4.13
N THR A 541 14.86 4.52 3.92
CA THR A 541 14.35 3.62 2.87
C THR A 541 13.39 4.27 1.89
N ASP A 542 12.49 5.13 2.38
CA ASP A 542 11.32 5.54 1.60
C ASP A 542 11.55 6.81 0.77
N TYR A 543 12.54 7.63 1.13
CA TYR A 543 12.81 8.91 0.49
C TYR A 543 14.27 8.99 0.00
N LEU A 544 14.52 9.82 -0.98
CA LEU A 544 15.87 10.02 -1.51
C LEU A 544 16.83 10.57 -0.44
N ASP A 545 16.37 11.54 0.34
CA ASP A 545 17.12 12.13 1.45
C ASP A 545 16.60 11.59 2.79
N THR A 546 17.45 11.58 3.81
CA THR A 546 17.15 10.96 5.11
C THR A 546 16.19 11.77 5.99
N GLY A 547 15.90 13.02 5.62
CA GLY A 547 15.11 13.95 6.41
C GLY A 547 15.96 14.97 7.21
N VAL A 548 17.27 14.81 7.27
CA VAL A 548 18.20 15.75 7.94
C VAL A 548 19.40 16.00 7.03
N PHE A 549 19.60 17.24 6.62
CA PHE A 549 20.82 17.66 5.91
C PHE A 549 21.94 17.92 6.93
N LEU A 550 22.93 17.02 6.97
CA LEU A 550 24.00 17.04 7.97
C LEU A 550 24.92 18.24 7.81
N ASP A 551 25.12 18.71 6.59
CA ASP A 551 25.94 19.91 6.29
C ASP A 551 25.35 21.21 6.87
N HIS A 552 24.02 21.27 7.07
CA HIS A 552 23.35 22.42 7.70
C HIS A 552 23.37 22.42 9.23
N ARG A 553 24.02 21.46 9.88
CA ARG A 553 24.14 21.41 11.35
C ARG A 553 24.66 22.72 11.96
N PRO A 554 25.76 23.35 11.45
CA PRO A 554 26.22 24.62 12.00
C PRO A 554 25.22 25.76 11.81
N ILE A 555 24.52 25.81 10.68
CA ILE A 555 23.46 26.81 10.42
C ILE A 555 22.33 26.65 11.44
N ARG A 556 21.87 25.42 11.70
CA ARG A 556 20.85 25.14 12.71
C ARG A 556 21.28 25.54 14.11
N THR A 557 22.55 25.32 14.44
CA THR A 557 23.13 25.76 15.72
C THR A 557 23.14 27.28 15.84
N GLU A 558 23.52 28.00 14.77
CA GLU A 558 23.51 29.47 14.76
C GLU A 558 22.07 30.00 14.89
N ILE A 559 21.10 29.41 14.20
CA ILE A 559 19.66 29.75 14.35
C ILE A 559 19.25 29.62 15.83
N ALA A 560 19.57 28.49 16.48
CA ALA A 560 19.25 28.30 17.90
C ALA A 560 19.86 29.37 18.79
N ASN A 561 21.14 29.75 18.55
CA ASN A 561 21.85 30.74 19.34
C ASN A 561 21.23 32.13 19.28
N ILE A 562 20.65 32.48 18.12
CA ILE A 562 20.12 33.84 17.91
C ILE A 562 18.58 33.92 17.97
N ALA A 563 17.86 32.79 18.17
CA ALA A 563 16.40 32.73 18.10
C ALA A 563 15.68 33.25 19.34
N GLN A 564 16.34 33.39 20.48
CA GLN A 564 15.74 33.78 21.77
C GLN A 564 14.82 35.01 21.65
N GLY A 565 13.54 34.83 21.95
CA GLY A 565 12.53 35.88 21.96
C GLY A 565 12.14 36.42 20.57
N LYS A 566 12.54 35.78 19.48
CA LYS A 566 12.30 36.22 18.11
C LYS A 566 11.13 35.50 17.46
N ARG A 567 10.44 36.20 16.56
CA ARG A 567 9.49 35.61 15.59
C ARG A 567 10.31 35.04 14.44
N PHE A 568 10.27 33.73 14.26
CA PHE A 568 11.06 33.00 13.28
C PHE A 568 10.23 32.57 12.08
N LEU A 569 10.73 32.80 10.88
CA LEU A 569 10.17 32.29 9.62
C LEU A 569 11.16 31.33 8.97
N ASN A 570 10.69 30.11 8.62
CA ASN A 570 11.43 29.10 7.89
C ASN A 570 10.78 28.86 6.53
N LEU A 571 11.43 29.29 5.47
CA LEU A 571 10.99 29.12 4.09
C LEU A 571 11.71 27.94 3.44
N PHE A 572 11.00 27.15 2.65
CA PHE A 572 11.45 25.84 2.14
C PHE A 572 11.85 24.94 3.31
N CYS A 573 10.96 24.84 4.28
CA CYS A 573 11.30 24.34 5.60
C CYS A 573 11.61 22.83 5.64
N TYR A 574 11.28 22.09 4.57
CA TYR A 574 11.49 20.65 4.47
C TYR A 574 10.92 19.93 5.70
N THR A 575 11.69 19.10 6.39
CA THR A 575 11.26 18.38 7.60
C THR A 575 11.29 19.24 8.89
N GLY A 576 11.47 20.55 8.78
CA GLY A 576 11.40 21.50 9.88
C GLY A 576 12.56 21.44 10.87
N THR A 577 13.72 20.89 10.52
CA THR A 577 14.86 20.76 11.45
C THR A 577 15.37 22.11 11.96
N ALA A 578 15.38 23.16 11.13
CA ALA A 578 15.71 24.52 11.53
C ALA A 578 14.63 25.13 12.46
N THR A 579 13.35 24.81 12.24
CA THR A 579 12.23 25.24 13.09
C THR A 579 12.36 24.66 14.50
N VAL A 580 12.70 23.36 14.60
CA VAL A 580 12.95 22.72 15.90
C VAL A 580 14.09 23.42 16.66
N GLN A 581 15.19 23.76 15.97
CA GLN A 581 16.31 24.45 16.60
C GLN A 581 15.95 25.89 17.01
N ALA A 582 15.17 26.60 16.19
CA ALA A 582 14.66 27.92 16.56
C ALA A 582 13.78 27.87 17.80
N ALA A 583 12.83 26.92 17.86
CA ALA A 583 11.97 26.72 19.01
C ALA A 583 12.77 26.37 20.27
N LYS A 584 13.75 25.45 20.14
CA LYS A 584 14.67 25.08 21.22
C LYS A 584 15.51 26.26 21.69
N GLY A 585 15.96 27.15 20.77
CA GLY A 585 16.65 28.38 21.05
C GLY A 585 15.77 29.48 21.67
N GLY A 586 14.50 29.19 21.96
CA GLY A 586 13.58 30.10 22.65
C GLY A 586 12.91 31.12 21.74
N ALA A 587 12.66 30.79 20.49
CA ALA A 587 11.85 31.61 19.58
C ALA A 587 10.47 31.90 20.21
N LEU A 588 9.99 33.14 20.08
CA LEU A 588 8.66 33.55 20.54
C LEU A 588 7.54 32.84 19.76
N SER A 589 7.74 32.74 18.47
CA SER A 589 6.85 31.99 17.55
C SER A 589 7.65 31.50 16.35
N THR A 590 7.15 30.44 15.71
CA THR A 590 7.73 29.91 14.45
C THR A 590 6.67 29.78 13.39
N VAL A 591 7.01 30.12 12.16
CA VAL A 591 6.23 29.89 10.96
C VAL A 591 7.08 29.08 9.99
N SER A 592 6.56 27.97 9.52
CA SER A 592 7.22 27.06 8.58
C SER A 592 6.42 26.95 7.30
N VAL A 593 7.04 27.14 6.15
CA VAL A 593 6.36 27.13 4.84
C VAL A 593 7.06 26.13 3.91
N ASP A 594 6.28 25.24 3.31
CA ASP A 594 6.74 24.30 2.28
C ASP A 594 5.59 23.96 1.33
N ALA A 595 5.89 23.61 0.09
CA ALA A 595 4.89 23.18 -0.88
C ALA A 595 4.43 21.72 -0.65
N SER A 596 5.26 20.90 0.01
CA SER A 596 5.04 19.49 0.23
C SER A 596 4.28 19.22 1.52
N ALA A 597 3.07 18.65 1.42
CA ALA A 597 2.30 18.18 2.58
C ALA A 597 3.08 17.13 3.40
N THR A 598 3.74 16.19 2.71
CA THR A 598 4.53 15.12 3.34
C THR A 598 5.66 15.66 4.23
N TYR A 599 6.37 16.67 3.75
CA TYR A 599 7.45 17.26 4.54
C TYR A 599 6.93 18.13 5.69
N LEU A 600 5.80 18.81 5.52
CA LEU A 600 5.15 19.52 6.60
C LEU A 600 4.64 18.60 7.70
N ASP A 601 4.02 17.46 7.34
CA ASP A 601 3.63 16.43 8.31
C ASP A 601 4.84 15.88 9.07
N TRP A 602 5.96 15.72 8.40
CA TRP A 602 7.22 15.31 9.04
C TRP A 602 7.76 16.40 9.97
N ALA A 603 7.69 17.67 9.55
CA ALA A 603 8.09 18.82 10.37
C ALA A 603 7.25 18.91 11.65
N VAL A 604 5.92 18.71 11.56
CA VAL A 604 5.05 18.65 12.73
C VAL A 604 5.47 17.53 13.68
N LYS A 605 5.70 16.31 13.17
CA LYS A 605 6.19 15.18 13.98
C LYS A 605 7.54 15.48 14.66
N ASN A 606 8.45 16.18 13.97
CA ASN A 606 9.72 16.59 14.56
C ASN A 606 9.53 17.61 15.69
N MET A 607 8.59 18.53 15.56
CA MET A 607 8.24 19.47 16.65
C MET A 607 7.63 18.74 17.84
N GLU A 608 6.66 17.86 17.60
CA GLU A 608 6.02 17.03 18.64
C GLU A 608 7.04 16.16 19.38
N LEU A 609 7.99 15.53 18.67
CA LEU A 609 9.06 14.70 19.23
C LEU A 609 9.94 15.47 20.24
N ASN A 610 10.03 16.79 20.07
CA ASN A 610 10.78 17.69 20.95
C ASN A 610 9.89 18.42 21.97
N GLY A 611 8.60 18.11 22.04
CA GLY A 611 7.64 18.70 22.98
C GLY A 611 7.13 20.09 22.60
N PHE A 612 7.35 20.54 21.36
CA PHE A 612 6.87 21.83 20.85
C PHE A 612 5.50 21.69 20.21
N THR A 613 4.47 21.56 21.06
CA THR A 613 3.05 21.39 20.66
C THR A 613 2.20 22.65 20.89
N GLY A 614 2.81 23.78 21.23
CA GLY A 614 2.13 25.04 21.55
C GLY A 614 1.49 25.70 20.32
N MET A 615 0.48 26.57 20.57
CA MET A 615 -0.25 27.32 19.53
C MET A 615 0.57 28.45 18.87
N ASN A 616 1.84 28.56 19.16
CA ASN A 616 2.77 29.55 18.59
C ASN A 616 3.66 28.99 17.48
N HIS A 617 3.39 27.78 17.01
CA HIS A 617 4.10 27.11 15.92
C HIS A 617 3.14 26.85 14.76
N PHE A 618 3.38 27.48 13.62
CA PHE A 618 2.47 27.46 12.46
C PHE A 618 3.13 26.80 11.27
N PHE A 619 2.34 26.04 10.50
CA PHE A 619 2.78 25.34 9.29
C PHE A 619 1.85 25.68 8.13
N TYR A 620 2.39 26.17 7.03
CA TYR A 620 1.64 26.58 5.85
C TYR A 620 2.09 25.81 4.62
N ARG A 621 1.14 25.09 4.01
CA ARG A 621 1.38 24.48 2.71
C ARG A 621 1.17 25.53 1.63
N SER A 622 2.26 26.09 1.11
CA SER A 622 2.23 27.12 0.07
C SER A 622 3.55 27.15 -0.70
N ASP A 623 3.50 27.69 -1.92
CA ASP A 623 4.71 28.20 -2.54
C ASP A 623 5.28 29.34 -1.68
N CYS A 624 6.60 29.33 -1.43
CA CYS A 624 7.23 30.26 -0.50
C CYS A 624 7.20 31.72 -1.00
N LEU A 625 7.33 31.95 -2.30
CA LEU A 625 7.20 33.30 -2.85
C LEU A 625 5.75 33.77 -2.77
N GLN A 626 4.77 32.92 -3.07
CA GLN A 626 3.37 33.24 -2.95
C GLN A 626 3.00 33.57 -1.50
N PHE A 627 3.46 32.75 -0.54
CA PHE A 627 3.28 33.05 0.88
C PHE A 627 3.78 34.43 1.27
N LEU A 628 4.99 34.81 0.82
CA LEU A 628 5.56 36.13 1.08
C LEU A 628 4.74 37.27 0.47
N PHE A 629 4.04 37.06 -0.65
CA PHE A 629 3.15 38.07 -1.24
C PHE A 629 1.80 38.17 -0.53
N ASP A 630 1.33 37.10 0.07
CA ASP A 630 0.02 37.04 0.69
C ASP A 630 0.04 37.41 2.19
N THR A 631 1.20 37.34 2.85
CA THR A 631 1.35 37.69 4.27
C THR A 631 1.68 39.17 4.45
N PHE A 632 1.26 39.73 5.61
CA PHE A 632 1.67 41.07 6.07
C PHE A 632 2.52 41.01 7.33
N ASP A 633 2.83 39.80 7.82
CA ASP A 633 3.57 39.60 9.05
C ASP A 633 5.03 39.99 8.88
N ARG A 634 5.66 40.36 10.00
CA ARG A 634 7.09 40.67 10.09
C ARG A 634 7.79 39.73 11.07
N TYR A 635 9.00 39.37 10.72
CA TYR A 635 9.81 38.43 11.45
C TYR A 635 11.14 39.04 11.87
N ASP A 636 11.64 38.59 13.01
CA ASP A 636 12.93 39.07 13.56
C ASP A 636 14.09 38.19 13.07
N LEU A 637 13.78 36.98 12.64
CA LEU A 637 14.74 36.03 12.08
C LEU A 637 14.04 35.23 10.95
N ILE A 638 14.66 35.24 9.78
CA ILE A 638 14.20 34.47 8.62
C ILE A 638 15.31 33.48 8.21
N PHE A 639 14.97 32.23 8.00
CA PHE A 639 15.81 31.25 7.31
C PHE A 639 15.19 30.91 5.97
N CYS A 640 15.98 30.97 4.91
CA CYS A 640 15.54 30.71 3.55
C CYS A 640 16.58 29.84 2.85
N ASP A 641 16.20 28.59 2.53
CA ASP A 641 17.06 27.59 1.88
C ASP A 641 16.36 27.00 0.65
N PRO A 642 16.28 27.78 -0.45
CA PRO A 642 15.57 27.35 -1.65
C PRO A 642 16.28 26.20 -2.36
N PRO A 643 15.52 25.27 -3.01
CA PRO A 643 16.11 24.28 -3.89
C PRO A 643 16.78 24.97 -5.10
N THR A 644 17.78 24.29 -5.69
CA THR A 644 18.42 24.80 -6.92
C THR A 644 17.41 25.02 -8.04
N PHE A 645 16.48 24.06 -8.21
CA PHE A 645 15.37 24.11 -9.17
C PHE A 645 14.10 23.54 -8.53
N SER A 646 12.97 24.15 -8.78
CA SER A 646 11.67 23.65 -8.40
C SER A 646 10.69 23.73 -9.55
N ASN A 647 10.02 22.62 -9.90
CA ASN A 647 8.94 22.58 -10.85
C ASN A 647 7.64 22.89 -10.10
N GLY A 648 7.21 24.15 -10.12
CA GLY A 648 5.90 24.54 -9.61
C GLY A 648 4.76 24.03 -10.51
N THR A 649 3.56 23.90 -9.95
CA THR A 649 2.32 23.62 -10.70
C THR A 649 1.88 24.77 -11.63
N GLY A 650 2.66 25.83 -11.76
CA GLY A 650 2.45 27.02 -12.58
C GLY A 650 3.46 27.16 -13.72
N ARG A 651 3.25 28.18 -14.58
CA ARG A 651 4.06 28.44 -15.77
C ARG A 651 5.51 28.86 -15.51
N ASP A 652 5.89 29.19 -14.28
CA ASP A 652 7.23 29.68 -13.92
C ASP A 652 7.92 28.70 -12.95
N ASN A 653 8.82 27.89 -13.47
CA ASN A 653 9.72 27.07 -12.66
C ASN A 653 10.70 27.99 -11.89
N PHE A 654 10.84 27.77 -10.59
CA PHE A 654 11.82 28.48 -9.78
C PHE A 654 13.25 28.01 -10.10
N ASP A 655 14.15 28.97 -10.26
CA ASP A 655 15.59 28.75 -10.45
C ASP A 655 16.32 29.74 -9.55
N VAL A 656 17.11 29.22 -8.59
CA VAL A 656 17.76 30.04 -7.57
C VAL A 656 18.70 31.09 -8.16
N ASP A 657 19.40 30.77 -9.25
CA ASP A 657 20.35 31.69 -9.88
C ASP A 657 19.62 32.88 -10.54
N ARG A 658 18.49 32.62 -11.16
CA ARG A 658 17.63 33.63 -11.79
C ARG A 658 16.81 34.43 -10.76
N ASP A 659 16.23 33.75 -9.79
CA ASP A 659 15.14 34.26 -8.94
C ASP A 659 15.62 34.77 -7.57
N GLN A 660 16.91 34.62 -7.22
CA GLN A 660 17.48 35.00 -5.92
C GLN A 660 17.14 36.44 -5.51
N VAL A 661 17.24 37.41 -6.45
CA VAL A 661 16.99 38.82 -6.15
C VAL A 661 15.55 39.04 -5.72
N ARG A 662 14.59 38.43 -6.45
CA ARG A 662 13.16 38.51 -6.15
C ARG A 662 12.85 37.89 -4.80
N LEU A 663 13.40 36.69 -4.53
CA LEU A 663 13.18 35.95 -3.28
C LEU A 663 13.77 36.69 -2.07
N ILE A 664 15.04 37.09 -2.16
CA ILE A 664 15.72 37.78 -1.03
C ILE A 664 15.04 39.13 -0.76
N LYS A 665 14.67 39.91 -1.78
CA LYS A 665 13.95 41.17 -1.57
C LYS A 665 12.58 40.95 -0.94
N ALA A 666 11.86 39.89 -1.32
CA ALA A 666 10.61 39.52 -0.67
C ALA A 666 10.82 39.17 0.81
N CYS A 667 11.82 38.37 1.14
CA CYS A 667 12.21 38.11 2.53
C CYS A 667 12.50 39.39 3.31
N MET A 668 13.29 40.29 2.71
CA MET A 668 13.66 41.55 3.35
C MET A 668 12.50 42.52 3.61
N MET A 669 11.44 42.48 2.78
CA MET A 669 10.21 43.24 3.06
C MET A 669 9.49 42.78 4.33
N HIS A 670 9.60 41.50 4.67
CA HIS A 670 9.02 40.89 5.86
C HIS A 670 10.00 40.82 7.05
N LEU A 671 11.22 41.24 6.86
CA LEU A 671 12.22 41.31 7.92
C LEU A 671 12.02 42.58 8.77
N ASP A 672 12.06 42.43 10.10
CA ASP A 672 12.11 43.57 10.99
C ASP A 672 13.37 44.43 10.71
N PRO A 673 13.34 45.79 10.89
CA PRO A 673 14.51 46.63 10.65
C PRO A 673 15.78 46.21 11.40
N LYS A 674 15.65 45.51 12.53
CA LYS A 674 16.78 44.94 13.29
C LYS A 674 16.90 43.42 13.11
N GLY A 675 16.11 42.85 12.25
CA GLY A 675 16.09 41.41 11.98
C GLY A 675 17.30 40.92 11.20
N THR A 676 17.37 39.61 11.07
CA THR A 676 18.43 38.93 10.33
C THR A 676 17.77 37.89 9.40
N LEU A 677 18.14 37.93 8.14
CA LEU A 677 17.87 36.85 7.16
C LEU A 677 19.14 35.99 7.06
N ILE A 678 19.01 34.68 7.25
CA ILE A 678 20.02 33.69 6.89
C ILE A 678 19.52 33.06 5.58
N PHE A 679 20.28 33.31 4.51
CA PHE A 679 20.03 32.73 3.19
C PHE A 679 21.05 31.64 2.89
N SER A 680 20.63 30.43 2.58
CA SER A 680 21.47 29.30 2.23
C SER A 680 21.17 28.85 0.80
N CYS A 681 22.17 28.27 0.12
CA CYS A 681 21.99 27.72 -1.22
C CYS A 681 23.02 26.61 -1.50
N ASN A 682 22.57 25.44 -1.97
CA ASN A 682 23.41 24.29 -2.29
C ASN A 682 23.85 24.22 -3.77
N TYR A 683 23.58 25.25 -4.56
CA TYR A 683 24.00 25.31 -5.96
C TYR A 683 25.50 25.58 -6.06
N ARG A 684 26.31 24.64 -6.50
CA ARG A 684 27.80 24.71 -6.51
C ARG A 684 28.41 25.88 -7.28
N LYS A 685 27.66 26.52 -8.21
CA LYS A 685 28.08 27.69 -9.00
C LYS A 685 27.42 28.97 -8.52
N PHE A 686 26.70 28.93 -7.40
CA PHE A 686 25.98 30.10 -6.88
C PHE A 686 26.89 31.26 -6.65
N ARG A 687 26.42 32.45 -7.02
CA ARG A 687 27.02 33.74 -6.70
C ARG A 687 25.90 34.69 -6.32
N LEU A 688 26.03 35.32 -5.20
CA LEU A 688 25.06 36.31 -4.76
C LEU A 688 25.12 37.52 -5.69
N ASP A 689 23.95 37.98 -6.14
CA ASP A 689 23.83 39.12 -7.07
C ASP A 689 24.31 40.41 -6.43
N GLU A 690 25.16 41.18 -7.14
CA GLU A 690 25.77 42.43 -6.66
C GLU A 690 24.73 43.47 -6.23
N ARG A 691 23.53 43.50 -6.88
CA ARG A 691 22.42 44.40 -6.51
C ARG A 691 21.94 44.20 -5.08
N LEU A 692 22.07 43.01 -4.53
CA LEU A 692 21.72 42.70 -3.14
C LEU A 692 22.81 43.21 -2.19
N ILE A 693 24.08 43.11 -2.58
CA ILE A 693 25.20 43.61 -1.83
C ILE A 693 25.16 45.14 -1.76
N ASP A 694 24.73 45.81 -2.83
CA ASP A 694 24.57 47.27 -2.87
C ASP A 694 23.43 47.77 -1.99
N GLU A 695 22.33 47.01 -1.92
CA GLU A 695 21.11 47.44 -1.22
C GLU A 695 21.11 47.10 0.28
N PHE A 696 21.65 45.94 0.65
CA PHE A 696 21.60 45.41 1.99
C PHE A 696 23.01 45.30 2.65
N ASP A 697 23.04 45.11 3.97
CA ASP A 697 24.25 44.73 4.71
C ASP A 697 24.38 43.20 4.63
N VAL A 698 25.31 42.74 3.80
CA VAL A 698 25.52 41.33 3.49
C VAL A 698 26.84 40.83 4.03
N GLN A 699 26.81 39.76 4.78
CA GLN A 699 27.97 39.05 5.28
C GLN A 699 28.00 37.63 4.77
N ASP A 700 29.04 37.22 4.06
CA ASP A 700 29.29 35.82 3.73
C ASP A 700 29.76 35.09 4.99
N ILE A 701 28.94 34.16 5.50
CA ILE A 701 29.24 33.35 6.67
C ILE A 701 29.50 31.88 6.31
N THR A 702 29.59 31.55 5.01
CA THR A 702 29.87 30.20 4.51
C THR A 702 30.99 29.49 5.27
N PRO A 703 32.16 30.09 5.50
CA PRO A 703 33.26 29.39 6.18
C PRO A 703 32.92 28.94 7.61
N SER A 704 32.05 29.66 8.30
CA SER A 704 31.62 29.31 9.67
C SER A 704 30.47 28.31 9.71
N THR A 705 29.81 28.05 8.56
CA THR A 705 28.66 27.16 8.46
C THR A 705 29.01 25.79 7.87
N ILE A 706 30.22 25.58 7.38
CA ILE A 706 30.74 24.29 6.93
C ILE A 706 31.28 23.52 8.12
N GLY A 707 30.63 22.37 8.41
CA GLY A 707 31.06 21.47 9.49
C GLY A 707 32.41 20.80 9.17
N PHE A 708 33.12 20.38 10.20
CA PHE A 708 34.43 19.72 10.07
C PHE A 708 34.35 18.43 9.18
N ASP A 709 33.27 17.74 9.19
CA ASP A 709 33.00 16.55 8.37
C ASP A 709 32.76 16.88 6.87
N PHE A 710 32.50 18.15 6.55
CA PHE A 710 32.35 18.67 5.20
C PHE A 710 33.50 19.61 4.75
N GLU A 711 34.54 19.75 5.56
CA GLU A 711 35.66 20.68 5.31
C GLU A 711 36.32 20.49 3.93
N ARG A 712 36.21 19.27 3.34
CA ARG A 712 36.78 18.97 2.03
C ARG A 712 35.91 19.49 0.88
N ASP A 713 34.62 19.72 1.09
CA ASP A 713 33.72 20.30 0.10
C ASP A 713 33.25 21.69 0.49
N GLN A 714 34.12 22.66 0.29
CA GLN A 714 33.86 24.09 0.57
C GLN A 714 32.74 24.70 -0.28
N LYS A 715 32.16 23.93 -1.20
CA LYS A 715 31.07 24.33 -2.10
C LYS A 715 29.80 23.49 -1.91
N ILE A 716 29.68 22.82 -0.78
CA ILE A 716 28.50 22.02 -0.48
C ILE A 716 27.26 22.91 -0.33
N HIS A 717 27.44 24.08 0.28
CA HIS A 717 26.48 25.18 0.30
C HIS A 717 27.20 26.52 0.41
N TYR A 718 26.43 27.59 0.18
CA TYR A 718 26.81 28.98 0.45
C TYR A 718 25.82 29.56 1.44
N THR A 719 26.28 30.35 2.42
CA THR A 719 25.40 30.92 3.45
C THR A 719 25.71 32.38 3.66
N PHE A 720 24.69 33.23 3.58
CA PHE A 720 24.79 34.68 3.73
C PHE A 720 23.90 35.14 4.87
N GLN A 721 24.44 36.02 5.71
CA GLN A 721 23.67 36.78 6.68
C GLN A 721 23.33 38.13 6.09
N ILE A 722 22.07 38.48 5.97
CA ILE A 722 21.59 39.68 5.30
C ILE A 722 20.75 40.52 6.29
N ARG A 723 21.03 41.83 6.35
CA ARG A 723 20.34 42.77 7.24
C ARG A 723 20.00 44.07 6.49
N HIS A 724 19.05 44.84 7.02
CA HIS A 724 18.84 46.20 6.56
C HIS A 724 20.07 47.07 6.90
N ARG A 725 20.51 47.91 5.95
CA ARG A 725 21.55 48.88 6.21
C ARG A 725 21.07 49.88 7.27
N ALA A 726 21.94 50.20 8.22
CA ALA A 726 21.65 51.25 9.20
C ALA A 726 21.43 52.60 8.49
N VAL A 727 20.26 53.19 8.73
CA VAL A 727 19.99 54.56 8.23
C VAL A 727 20.95 55.52 8.96
N VAL A 728 21.99 55.93 8.30
CA VAL A 728 22.85 57.04 8.82
C VAL A 728 22.01 58.31 8.82
N LYS A 729 21.51 58.73 9.98
CA LYS A 729 20.90 60.06 10.13
C LYS A 729 22.01 61.10 9.89
N THR A 730 22.14 61.62 8.68
CA THR A 730 22.89 62.82 8.42
C THR A 730 22.23 63.96 9.18
N THR A 731 22.82 64.34 10.31
CA THR A 731 22.49 65.58 11.00
C THR A 731 22.91 66.72 10.07
N LYS A 732 21.93 67.29 9.35
CA LYS A 732 22.12 68.55 8.66
C LYS A 732 22.50 69.58 9.76
N SER A 733 23.76 69.98 9.83
CA SER A 733 24.21 71.13 10.60
C SER A 733 23.44 72.39 10.11
N LYS A 734 22.67 73.00 11.00
CA LYS A 734 22.00 74.27 10.72
C LYS A 734 23.09 75.29 10.39
N PRO A 735 22.95 76.11 9.34
CA PRO A 735 23.90 77.15 9.06
C PRO A 735 23.85 78.19 10.20
N VAL A 736 25.03 78.51 10.75
CA VAL A 736 25.23 79.60 11.73
C VAL A 736 25.05 80.92 10.98
N VAL A 737 23.96 81.62 11.22
CA VAL A 737 23.74 82.98 10.71
C VAL A 737 24.57 83.93 11.62
N ARG A 738 25.69 84.41 11.15
CA ARG A 738 26.44 85.49 11.78
C ARG A 738 25.70 86.85 11.57
N ALA A 739 25.16 87.38 12.64
CA ALA A 739 24.64 88.75 12.64
C ALA A 739 25.74 89.75 12.50
N ILE A 740 25.75 90.54 11.44
CA ILE A 740 26.61 91.69 11.22
C ILE A 740 26.01 92.90 11.99
N ARG A 741 26.60 93.30 13.08
CA ARG A 741 26.30 94.60 13.70
C ARG A 741 26.92 95.75 12.88
N LYS A 742 26.09 96.63 12.32
CA LYS A 742 26.54 97.95 11.79
C LYS A 742 26.60 98.90 13.00
N LYS A 743 27.76 99.65 13.02
CA LYS A 743 27.85 100.94 13.72
C LYS A 743 27.12 102.03 12.93
#